data_8c920542fb8909243e7083e5b08e13ea
#
_entry.id   8c920542fb8909243e7083e5b08e13ea
#
_cell.length_a   1.000
_cell.length_b   1.000
_cell.length_c   1.000
_cell.angle_alpha   90.00
_cell.angle_beta   90.00
_cell.angle_gamma   90.00
#
_symmetry.space_group_name_H-M   'P 1'
#
loop_
_entity.id
_entity.type
_entity.pdbx_description
1 polymer ?
#
loop_
_entity_poly.entity_id
_entity_poly.type
_entity_poly.pdbx_seq_one_letter_code
_entity_poly.pdbx_strand_id
1 'polypeptide(L)'
;MEIVQFLLLGLGIGAIYSLLGQGLVLIYRGSGIVNFAQGSFVMVGGYAYYEFRVAAGWPAIPSVVAATAVGVLLGVAVQLLILRPMRTSSPIERVIATLGVLLTLQAAAVLRYGVGPISVPSFLPTTAVEPLPGATLGVDRLIILLIGAALTAALYAVFRWTSFGRVASAMAENQRAVASLGHSPDRIATANWALAAGIAALAGALIGPITYLQPTQLTLLIVPALAAALLARFVSFPIAFAGALAIGVVQSLTTRYVTVTGWGDSVPFIVIVAYLVLRGSSLPLRSHVLERLPSVGDGRIRVVPAVLVVGVFAFLIAFVVSPVWAQALTVTMAFAILTLSVTVVTGYAGQLSLAQYVLAGSGAFAAATFVSRAGWGFLPALIGAMVAAALVGVLVALPALRTRGINLAIATLGMGIVLFSLVLSDFKFAGGDTGIPIGEPSILGWDFGAIKHPYNYGLVALAALTLSALAVANLRRGRVGRRLLAVRSNERAAAALGVNVFVGKLYAFALASALAALAGVLLAFQGATVLPAQFDVLTSITVIGVSVVGGIGTIGGALLASTLLPGGVGTQILHGVDNLERYLPLVSGLFLLYVLRSGRNGLYEMNAHLVRRIGRLLRVPSFPPRPRSEREQPVTPPHDRRPSRALHVSDLRVQFGGVVAVDDVSLDLVPGEVHGLIGPNGAGKTTVIDALTGFVRPTRGTIRLDDSSIAPWSARRRARAGVARSFQSLELFADLSVRENLAVACDDDSARRYVSDLVVPGRIQLTPPALAAIREFRLEDDLDRKPGELAFGKRRLVAIARAVAADPRVLLLDEPAAGLSDEEARELGTLIRTLARDWDMSILLVEHNVDLVLSTCDRVTVLEAGAVLARGTPQDVARDPRVISAYLGREADESDDGARV
;
A
#
# COMPACT_ATOMS: atom_id res chain seq x y z
N MET A 1 -9.26 -0.95 -45.48
CA MET A 1 -10.56 -0.44 -45.06
C MET A 1 -10.94 -0.91 -43.65
N GLU A 2 -10.89 -2.20 -43.40
CA GLU A 2 -11.27 -2.78 -42.06
C GLU A 2 -10.49 -2.18 -40.88
N ILE A 3 -9.17 -1.98 -41.01
CA ILE A 3 -8.36 -1.34 -39.96
C ILE A 3 -8.88 0.06 -39.65
N VAL A 4 -9.22 0.85 -40.69
CA VAL A 4 -9.75 2.21 -40.52
C VAL A 4 -11.09 2.20 -39.77
N GLN A 5 -11.96 1.24 -40.09
CA GLN A 5 -13.21 1.04 -39.37
C GLN A 5 -12.99 0.83 -37.87
N PHE A 6 -12.09 -0.09 -37.48
CA PHE A 6 -11.79 -0.36 -36.06
C PHE A 6 -11.01 0.77 -35.39
N LEU A 7 -10.20 1.54 -36.11
CA LEU A 7 -9.61 2.78 -35.58
C LEU A 7 -10.70 3.80 -35.20
N LEU A 8 -11.68 4.03 -36.08
CA LEU A 8 -12.79 4.95 -35.83
C LEU A 8 -13.67 4.49 -34.64
N LEU A 9 -13.98 3.20 -34.58
CA LEU A 9 -14.73 2.62 -33.46
C LEU A 9 -13.96 2.79 -32.15
N GLY A 10 -12.63 2.57 -32.18
CA GLY A 10 -11.76 2.74 -31.03
C GLY A 10 -11.68 4.18 -30.55
N LEU A 11 -11.72 5.18 -31.44
CA LEU A 11 -11.80 6.58 -31.05
C LEU A 11 -13.07 6.90 -30.28
N GLY A 12 -14.21 6.30 -30.68
CA GLY A 12 -15.48 6.42 -29.95
C GLY A 12 -15.42 5.85 -28.51
N ILE A 13 -14.81 4.68 -28.35
CA ILE A 13 -14.57 4.08 -27.02
C ILE A 13 -13.62 4.94 -26.20
N GLY A 14 -12.51 5.36 -26.81
CA GLY A 14 -11.50 6.21 -26.16
C GLY A 14 -12.05 7.58 -25.75
N ALA A 15 -13.01 8.15 -26.48
CA ALA A 15 -13.67 9.40 -26.12
C ALA A 15 -14.41 9.27 -24.78
N ILE A 16 -15.09 8.14 -24.55
CA ILE A 16 -15.73 7.81 -23.27
C ILE A 16 -14.71 7.74 -22.15
N TYR A 17 -13.62 7.00 -22.37
CA TYR A 17 -12.54 6.88 -21.36
C TYR A 17 -11.88 8.23 -21.05
N SER A 18 -11.82 9.12 -22.01
CA SER A 18 -11.25 10.45 -21.83
C SER A 18 -12.03 11.31 -20.85
N LEU A 19 -13.36 11.29 -20.91
CA LEU A 19 -14.22 12.03 -19.98
C LEU A 19 -13.98 11.60 -18.53
N LEU A 20 -13.91 10.27 -18.29
CA LEU A 20 -13.64 9.73 -16.96
C LEU A 20 -12.21 10.03 -16.51
N GLY A 21 -11.24 9.88 -17.41
CA GLY A 21 -9.83 10.12 -17.12
C GLY A 21 -9.54 11.57 -16.73
N GLN A 22 -10.22 12.52 -17.38
CA GLN A 22 -10.13 13.96 -17.04
C GLN A 22 -10.67 14.24 -15.63
N GLY A 23 -11.78 13.60 -15.23
CA GLY A 23 -12.31 13.70 -13.87
C GLY A 23 -11.30 13.19 -12.83
N LEU A 24 -10.61 12.09 -13.12
CA LEU A 24 -9.54 11.57 -12.25
C LEU A 24 -8.35 12.53 -12.13
N VAL A 25 -7.88 13.08 -13.25
CA VAL A 25 -6.80 14.08 -13.27
C VAL A 25 -7.19 15.31 -12.46
N LEU A 26 -8.45 15.77 -12.59
CA LEU A 26 -8.96 16.93 -11.89
C LEU A 26 -8.94 16.74 -10.37
N ILE A 27 -9.46 15.59 -9.87
CA ILE A 27 -9.45 15.27 -8.45
C ILE A 27 -8.01 15.16 -7.93
N TYR A 28 -7.15 14.44 -8.65
CA TYR A 28 -5.78 14.24 -8.20
C TYR A 28 -4.99 15.56 -8.11
N ARG A 29 -5.11 16.44 -9.12
CA ARG A 29 -4.50 17.78 -9.10
C ARG A 29 -5.02 18.67 -7.99
N GLY A 30 -6.25 18.47 -7.55
CA GLY A 30 -6.86 19.28 -6.51
C GLY A 30 -6.75 18.74 -5.09
N SER A 31 -6.46 17.44 -4.91
CA SER A 31 -6.48 16.80 -3.59
C SER A 31 -5.34 15.82 -3.33
N GLY A 32 -4.57 15.45 -4.37
CA GLY A 32 -3.54 14.42 -4.29
C GLY A 32 -4.09 13.00 -4.08
N ILE A 33 -5.41 12.79 -4.23
CA ILE A 33 -6.09 11.51 -3.98
C ILE A 33 -6.55 10.92 -5.31
N VAL A 34 -6.30 9.62 -5.53
CA VAL A 34 -6.93 8.89 -6.63
C VAL A 34 -8.32 8.44 -6.20
N ASN A 35 -9.33 8.84 -6.96
CA ASN A 35 -10.73 8.53 -6.68
C ASN A 35 -11.16 7.23 -7.36
N PHE A 36 -11.28 6.15 -6.60
CA PHE A 36 -11.80 4.88 -7.11
C PHE A 36 -13.33 4.88 -7.27
N ALA A 37 -14.06 5.84 -6.67
CA ALA A 37 -15.50 5.98 -6.87
C ALA A 37 -15.87 6.65 -8.18
N GLN A 38 -14.92 7.03 -9.06
CA GLN A 38 -15.22 7.72 -10.31
C GLN A 38 -16.17 6.93 -11.21
N GLY A 39 -16.01 5.58 -11.29
CA GLY A 39 -16.91 4.71 -12.05
C GLY A 39 -18.32 4.66 -11.45
N SER A 40 -18.46 4.68 -10.14
CA SER A 40 -19.78 4.73 -9.51
C SER A 40 -20.46 6.09 -9.66
N PHE A 41 -19.72 7.18 -9.85
CA PHE A 41 -20.30 8.47 -10.22
C PHE A 41 -20.86 8.45 -11.65
N VAL A 42 -20.17 7.77 -12.57
CA VAL A 42 -20.72 7.49 -13.94
C VAL A 42 -22.01 6.70 -13.84
N MET A 43 -22.00 5.63 -13.07
CA MET A 43 -23.17 4.80 -12.82
C MET A 43 -24.35 5.62 -12.29
N VAL A 44 -24.13 6.43 -11.25
CA VAL A 44 -25.17 7.31 -10.68
C VAL A 44 -25.68 8.28 -11.72
N GLY A 45 -24.81 8.88 -12.55
CA GLY A 45 -25.21 9.78 -13.63
C GLY A 45 -26.08 9.10 -14.69
N GLY A 46 -25.73 7.88 -15.10
CA GLY A 46 -26.52 7.07 -16.03
C GLY A 46 -27.90 6.71 -15.49
N TYR A 47 -27.98 6.24 -14.23
CA TYR A 47 -29.27 5.93 -13.60
C TYR A 47 -30.10 7.17 -13.30
N ALA A 48 -29.48 8.30 -12.92
CA ALA A 48 -30.19 9.58 -12.77
C ALA A 48 -30.79 10.05 -14.11
N TYR A 49 -30.02 9.92 -15.20
CA TYR A 49 -30.57 10.21 -16.54
C TYR A 49 -31.76 9.28 -16.86
N TYR A 50 -31.68 7.98 -16.57
CA TYR A 50 -32.79 7.03 -16.74
C TYR A 50 -34.02 7.47 -15.94
N GLU A 51 -33.88 7.83 -14.68
CA GLU A 51 -35.02 8.29 -13.84
C GLU A 51 -35.67 9.53 -14.42
N PHE A 52 -34.92 10.56 -14.80
CA PHE A 52 -35.49 11.78 -15.36
C PHE A 52 -36.06 11.57 -16.77
N ARG A 53 -35.34 10.86 -17.65
CA ARG A 53 -35.73 10.68 -19.04
C ARG A 53 -36.83 9.67 -19.24
N VAL A 54 -36.73 8.50 -18.62
CA VAL A 54 -37.61 7.36 -18.86
C VAL A 54 -38.70 7.30 -17.81
N ALA A 55 -38.39 7.31 -16.54
CA ALA A 55 -39.35 7.19 -15.46
C ALA A 55 -40.21 8.45 -15.29
N ALA A 56 -39.59 9.65 -15.34
CA ALA A 56 -40.30 10.92 -15.18
C ALA A 56 -40.73 11.57 -16.52
N GLY A 57 -40.28 11.06 -17.68
CA GLY A 57 -40.69 11.54 -19.01
C GLY A 57 -40.15 12.93 -19.41
N TRP A 58 -39.09 13.42 -18.79
CA TRP A 58 -38.51 14.73 -19.10
C TRP A 58 -37.89 14.76 -20.50
N PRO A 59 -37.78 15.96 -21.13
CA PRO A 59 -37.00 16.12 -22.34
C PRO A 59 -35.52 15.76 -22.11
N ALA A 60 -34.82 15.33 -23.16
CA ALA A 60 -33.46 14.79 -23.09
C ALA A 60 -32.46 15.78 -22.47
N ILE A 61 -32.40 17.01 -22.98
CA ILE A 61 -31.43 18.03 -22.47
C ILE A 61 -31.62 18.37 -21.00
N PRO A 62 -32.86 18.69 -20.52
CA PRO A 62 -33.08 18.85 -19.08
C PRO A 62 -32.72 17.62 -18.25
N SER A 63 -32.94 16.40 -18.77
CA SER A 63 -32.56 15.17 -18.07
C SER A 63 -31.03 15.03 -17.92
N VAL A 64 -30.25 15.36 -18.95
CA VAL A 64 -28.77 15.38 -18.90
C VAL A 64 -28.28 16.41 -17.88
N VAL A 65 -28.87 17.62 -17.91
CA VAL A 65 -28.50 18.70 -16.96
C VAL A 65 -28.81 18.29 -15.54
N ALA A 66 -29.98 17.70 -15.28
CA ALA A 66 -30.37 17.22 -13.96
C ALA A 66 -29.47 16.07 -13.47
N ALA A 67 -29.15 15.10 -14.34
CA ALA A 67 -28.23 14.02 -13.99
C ALA A 67 -26.83 14.54 -13.67
N THR A 68 -26.34 15.53 -14.44
CA THR A 68 -25.06 16.21 -14.16
C THR A 68 -25.11 16.94 -12.81
N ALA A 69 -26.21 17.61 -12.51
CA ALA A 69 -26.40 18.30 -11.22
C ALA A 69 -26.40 17.32 -10.04
N VAL A 70 -27.03 16.15 -10.18
CA VAL A 70 -26.94 15.06 -9.18
C VAL A 70 -25.50 14.63 -8.96
N GLY A 71 -24.71 14.49 -10.02
CA GLY A 71 -23.28 14.20 -9.90
C GLY A 71 -22.52 15.28 -9.15
N VAL A 72 -22.74 16.56 -9.46
CA VAL A 72 -22.13 17.70 -8.75
C VAL A 72 -22.46 17.65 -7.26
N LEU A 73 -23.72 17.45 -6.91
CA LEU A 73 -24.17 17.35 -5.51
C LEU A 73 -23.54 16.16 -4.79
N LEU A 74 -23.42 15.03 -5.49
CA LEU A 74 -22.75 13.83 -4.96
C LEU A 74 -21.27 14.11 -4.68
N GLY A 75 -20.56 14.77 -5.60
CA GLY A 75 -19.17 15.15 -5.41
C GLY A 75 -18.96 16.07 -4.20
N VAL A 76 -19.84 17.08 -4.04
CA VAL A 76 -19.86 17.94 -2.87
C VAL A 76 -20.12 17.15 -1.59
N ALA A 77 -21.11 16.25 -1.60
CA ALA A 77 -21.45 15.42 -0.44
C ALA A 77 -20.27 14.52 -0.01
N VAL A 78 -19.63 13.82 -0.95
CA VAL A 78 -18.47 12.96 -0.68
C VAL A 78 -17.33 13.77 -0.09
N GLN A 79 -17.02 14.93 -0.66
CA GLN A 79 -15.94 15.79 -0.15
C GLN A 79 -16.26 16.29 1.27
N LEU A 80 -17.45 16.80 1.52
CA LEU A 80 -17.79 17.41 2.82
C LEU A 80 -18.03 16.39 3.92
N LEU A 81 -18.72 15.27 3.62
CA LEU A 81 -19.14 14.31 4.64
C LEU A 81 -18.08 13.24 4.93
N ILE A 82 -17.24 12.90 3.93
CA ILE A 82 -16.30 11.79 4.03
C ILE A 82 -14.84 12.28 4.04
N LEU A 83 -14.40 13.00 3.01
CA LEU A 83 -12.99 13.31 2.84
C LEU A 83 -12.50 14.48 3.70
N ARG A 84 -13.31 15.50 3.90
CA ARG A 84 -12.96 16.64 4.76
C ARG A 84 -12.71 16.22 6.22
N PRO A 85 -13.51 15.37 6.87
CA PRO A 85 -13.20 14.84 8.20
C PRO A 85 -11.91 14.00 8.23
N MET A 86 -11.54 13.38 7.11
CA MET A 86 -10.36 12.52 6.96
C MET A 86 -9.10 13.25 6.47
N ARG A 87 -9.05 14.57 6.52
CA ARG A 87 -7.89 15.36 6.02
C ARG A 87 -6.57 15.05 6.72
N THR A 88 -6.61 14.57 7.96
CA THR A 88 -5.44 14.14 8.75
C THR A 88 -5.11 12.66 8.60
N SER A 89 -5.96 11.89 7.92
CA SER A 89 -5.77 10.47 7.66
C SER A 89 -4.70 10.25 6.58
N SER A 90 -4.12 9.04 6.57
CA SER A 90 -3.13 8.66 5.56
C SER A 90 -3.73 8.70 4.14
N PRO A 91 -2.89 8.90 3.10
CA PRO A 91 -3.35 8.82 1.71
C PRO A 91 -4.04 7.49 1.38
N ILE A 92 -3.56 6.38 1.92
CA ILE A 92 -4.15 5.04 1.73
C ILE A 92 -5.55 4.96 2.34
N GLU A 93 -5.76 5.47 3.55
CA GLU A 93 -7.09 5.48 4.19
C GLU A 93 -8.10 6.30 3.37
N ARG A 94 -7.68 7.43 2.81
CA ARG A 94 -8.53 8.25 1.94
C ARG A 94 -8.88 7.54 0.62
N VAL A 95 -7.95 6.77 0.06
CA VAL A 95 -8.23 5.91 -1.10
C VAL A 95 -9.23 4.81 -0.73
N ILE A 96 -9.04 4.14 0.39
CA ILE A 96 -9.98 3.11 0.87
C ILE A 96 -11.38 3.73 1.13
N ALA A 97 -11.45 4.99 1.57
CA ALA A 97 -12.73 5.69 1.70
C ALA A 97 -13.43 5.85 0.34
N THR A 98 -12.69 6.13 -0.75
CA THR A 98 -13.31 6.17 -2.09
C THR A 98 -13.80 4.79 -2.56
N LEU A 99 -13.13 3.70 -2.16
CA LEU A 99 -13.64 2.35 -2.37
C LEU A 99 -14.93 2.10 -1.56
N GLY A 100 -15.00 2.61 -0.33
CA GLY A 100 -16.22 2.57 0.48
C GLY A 100 -17.39 3.32 -0.18
N VAL A 101 -17.13 4.48 -0.78
CA VAL A 101 -18.12 5.22 -1.57
C VAL A 101 -18.59 4.40 -2.78
N LEU A 102 -17.63 3.80 -3.51
CA LEU A 102 -17.93 2.93 -4.65
C LEU A 102 -18.88 1.79 -4.24
N LEU A 103 -18.51 1.04 -3.19
CA LEU A 103 -19.31 -0.09 -2.70
C LEU A 103 -20.71 0.34 -2.24
N THR A 104 -20.80 1.46 -1.53
CA THR A 104 -22.08 2.00 -1.05
C THR A 104 -23.01 2.38 -2.21
N LEU A 105 -22.47 3.12 -3.20
CA LEU A 105 -23.26 3.56 -4.35
C LEU A 105 -23.66 2.39 -5.26
N GLN A 106 -22.77 1.43 -5.47
CA GLN A 106 -23.06 0.24 -6.25
C GLN A 106 -24.12 -0.64 -5.57
N ALA A 107 -23.98 -0.88 -4.27
CA ALA A 107 -24.99 -1.63 -3.51
C ALA A 107 -26.35 -0.93 -3.54
N ALA A 108 -26.40 0.39 -3.40
CA ALA A 108 -27.64 1.16 -3.52
C ALA A 108 -28.26 1.04 -4.91
N ALA A 109 -27.46 1.09 -5.97
CA ALA A 109 -27.94 0.90 -7.34
C ALA A 109 -28.49 -0.52 -7.56
N VAL A 110 -27.79 -1.55 -7.08
CA VAL A 110 -28.26 -2.95 -7.17
C VAL A 110 -29.57 -3.15 -6.41
N LEU A 111 -29.73 -2.55 -5.23
CA LEU A 111 -30.97 -2.60 -4.46
C LEU A 111 -32.16 -1.94 -5.16
N ARG A 112 -31.90 -0.85 -5.89
CA ARG A 112 -32.97 -0.07 -6.54
C ARG A 112 -33.31 -0.61 -7.92
N TYR A 113 -32.31 -1.01 -8.71
CA TYR A 113 -32.46 -1.33 -10.14
C TYR A 113 -32.18 -2.80 -10.46
N GLY A 114 -31.66 -3.58 -9.51
CA GLY A 114 -31.23 -4.96 -9.73
C GLY A 114 -29.88 -5.06 -10.43
N VAL A 115 -29.52 -6.27 -10.85
CA VAL A 115 -28.26 -6.61 -11.54
C VAL A 115 -28.40 -6.71 -13.06
N GLY A 116 -29.60 -6.75 -13.56
CA GLY A 116 -29.87 -6.89 -14.98
C GLY A 116 -29.57 -5.64 -15.80
N PRO A 117 -29.33 -5.79 -17.12
CA PRO A 117 -29.08 -4.64 -17.99
C PRO A 117 -30.39 -3.89 -18.27
N ILE A 118 -30.37 -2.56 -18.16
CA ILE A 118 -31.47 -1.66 -18.47
C ILE A 118 -31.16 -0.89 -19.73
N SER A 119 -32.05 -0.95 -20.75
CA SER A 119 -31.92 -0.16 -21.98
C SER A 119 -32.43 1.26 -21.78
N VAL A 120 -31.70 2.24 -22.33
CA VAL A 120 -32.10 3.65 -22.31
C VAL A 120 -32.16 4.16 -23.72
N PRO A 121 -33.23 4.87 -24.12
CA PRO A 121 -33.35 5.39 -25.48
C PRO A 121 -32.28 6.44 -25.77
N SER A 122 -31.63 6.33 -26.93
CA SER A 122 -30.66 7.33 -27.38
C SER A 122 -31.32 8.69 -27.64
N PHE A 123 -30.66 9.74 -27.19
CA PHE A 123 -31.05 11.12 -27.53
C PHE A 123 -30.08 11.77 -28.52
N LEU A 124 -28.93 11.13 -28.74
CA LEU A 124 -27.99 11.53 -29.76
C LEU A 124 -28.37 10.90 -31.10
N PRO A 125 -28.14 11.56 -32.23
CA PRO A 125 -28.38 10.99 -33.57
C PRO A 125 -27.55 9.71 -33.73
N THR A 126 -28.22 8.61 -34.03
CA THR A 126 -27.61 7.28 -34.27
C THR A 126 -27.24 7.06 -35.73
N THR A 127 -27.44 8.06 -36.58
CA THR A 127 -27.05 7.98 -37.98
C THR A 127 -25.53 7.77 -38.11
N ALA A 128 -25.13 6.94 -39.08
CA ALA A 128 -23.72 6.74 -39.40
C ALA A 128 -23.26 7.75 -40.44
N VAL A 129 -22.09 8.33 -40.25
CA VAL A 129 -21.37 9.13 -41.25
C VAL A 129 -20.23 8.27 -41.77
N GLU A 130 -19.99 8.35 -43.06
CA GLU A 130 -18.83 7.73 -43.73
C GLU A 130 -17.72 8.76 -43.92
N PRO A 131 -16.81 8.97 -42.97
CA PRO A 131 -15.69 9.90 -43.11
C PRO A 131 -14.73 9.49 -44.22
N LEU A 132 -14.68 8.19 -44.49
CA LEU A 132 -13.90 7.58 -45.57
C LEU A 132 -14.74 6.50 -46.22
N PRO A 133 -14.62 6.29 -47.58
CA PRO A 133 -15.38 5.27 -48.29
C PRO A 133 -15.24 3.89 -47.63
N GLY A 134 -16.37 3.32 -47.18
CA GLY A 134 -16.41 2.02 -46.49
C GLY A 134 -15.98 1.99 -45.03
N ALA A 135 -15.84 3.15 -44.37
CA ALA A 135 -15.60 3.25 -42.93
C ALA A 135 -16.67 4.14 -42.28
N THR A 136 -17.53 3.55 -41.43
CA THR A 136 -18.66 4.20 -40.77
C THR A 136 -18.33 4.59 -39.33
N LEU A 137 -18.75 5.75 -38.89
CA LEU A 137 -18.72 6.21 -37.51
C LEU A 137 -20.10 6.74 -37.12
N GLY A 138 -20.62 6.29 -35.99
CA GLY A 138 -21.86 6.84 -35.44
C GLY A 138 -21.68 8.32 -35.05
N VAL A 139 -22.66 9.15 -35.38
CA VAL A 139 -22.68 10.57 -35.03
C VAL A 139 -22.65 10.78 -33.53
N ASP A 140 -23.29 9.89 -32.78
CA ASP A 140 -23.25 9.85 -31.31
C ASP A 140 -21.82 9.81 -30.75
N ARG A 141 -20.97 8.95 -31.29
CA ARG A 141 -19.55 8.80 -30.88
C ARG A 141 -18.72 10.00 -31.29
N LEU A 142 -18.99 10.60 -32.43
CA LEU A 142 -18.33 11.84 -32.86
C LEU A 142 -18.69 13.00 -31.94
N ILE A 143 -19.94 13.13 -31.53
CA ILE A 143 -20.40 14.15 -30.57
C ILE A 143 -19.68 13.97 -29.23
N ILE A 144 -19.57 12.76 -28.72
CA ILE A 144 -18.86 12.47 -27.45
C ILE A 144 -17.37 12.81 -27.58
N LEU A 145 -16.74 12.51 -28.72
CA LEU A 145 -15.34 12.88 -28.99
C LEU A 145 -15.16 14.40 -28.95
N LEU A 146 -16.05 15.15 -29.61
CA LEU A 146 -16.03 16.61 -29.61
C LEU A 146 -16.27 17.21 -28.21
N ILE A 147 -17.21 16.65 -27.44
CA ILE A 147 -17.42 17.03 -26.03
C ILE A 147 -16.16 16.78 -25.21
N GLY A 148 -15.53 15.62 -25.39
CA GLY A 148 -14.28 15.27 -24.72
C GLY A 148 -13.14 16.22 -25.06
N ALA A 149 -12.98 16.57 -26.34
CA ALA A 149 -11.98 17.52 -26.79
C ALA A 149 -12.25 18.94 -26.27
N ALA A 150 -13.50 19.41 -26.34
CA ALA A 150 -13.90 20.72 -25.81
C ALA A 150 -13.69 20.81 -24.29
N LEU A 151 -14.06 19.77 -23.55
CA LEU A 151 -13.82 19.69 -22.10
C LEU A 151 -12.32 19.69 -21.78
N THR A 152 -11.51 18.95 -22.56
CA THR A 152 -10.04 18.96 -22.41
C THR A 152 -9.48 20.36 -22.60
N ALA A 153 -9.89 21.05 -23.67
CA ALA A 153 -9.47 22.41 -23.95
C ALA A 153 -9.91 23.37 -22.82
N ALA A 154 -11.16 23.27 -22.35
CA ALA A 154 -11.67 24.09 -21.28
C ALA A 154 -10.92 23.87 -19.95
N LEU A 155 -10.70 22.60 -19.55
CA LEU A 155 -9.94 22.28 -18.34
C LEU A 155 -8.48 22.74 -18.47
N TYR A 156 -7.86 22.54 -19.62
CA TYR A 156 -6.49 23.01 -19.88
C TYR A 156 -6.42 24.53 -19.75
N ALA A 157 -7.36 25.27 -20.34
CA ALA A 157 -7.46 26.72 -20.27
C ALA A 157 -7.65 27.22 -18.82
N VAL A 158 -8.59 26.61 -18.09
CA VAL A 158 -8.84 26.94 -16.67
C VAL A 158 -7.58 26.73 -15.83
N PHE A 159 -6.93 25.57 -15.95
CA PHE A 159 -5.76 25.26 -15.14
C PHE A 159 -4.49 26.02 -15.57
N ARG A 160 -4.40 26.49 -16.81
CA ARG A 160 -3.25 27.24 -17.33
C ARG A 160 -3.36 28.75 -17.07
N TRP A 161 -4.56 29.33 -17.22
CA TRP A 161 -4.72 30.77 -17.27
C TRP A 161 -5.45 31.39 -16.07
N THR A 162 -6.23 30.60 -15.32
CA THR A 162 -6.98 31.16 -14.18
C THR A 162 -6.25 31.04 -12.85
N SER A 163 -6.62 31.88 -11.88
CA SER A 163 -6.15 31.81 -10.49
C SER A 163 -6.58 30.50 -9.81
N PHE A 164 -7.80 30.04 -10.11
CA PHE A 164 -8.30 28.74 -9.58
C PHE A 164 -7.38 27.60 -9.96
N GLY A 165 -6.98 27.49 -11.23
CA GLY A 165 -6.09 26.41 -11.70
C GLY A 165 -4.70 26.44 -11.08
N ARG A 166 -4.13 27.66 -10.91
CA ARG A 166 -2.83 27.82 -10.24
C ARG A 166 -2.88 27.39 -8.77
N VAL A 167 -3.88 27.86 -8.04
CA VAL A 167 -4.06 27.52 -6.61
C VAL A 167 -4.39 26.05 -6.43
N ALA A 168 -5.23 25.47 -7.28
CA ALA A 168 -5.53 24.02 -7.23
C ALA A 168 -4.28 23.16 -7.49
N SER A 169 -3.40 23.58 -8.42
CA SER A 169 -2.13 22.89 -8.66
C SER A 169 -1.15 23.00 -7.48
N ALA A 170 -1.03 24.19 -6.89
CA ALA A 170 -0.20 24.40 -5.71
C ALA A 170 -0.70 23.62 -4.49
N MET A 171 -2.02 23.45 -4.37
CA MET A 171 -2.64 22.66 -3.29
C MET A 171 -2.26 21.18 -3.33
N ALA A 172 -2.07 20.61 -4.52
CA ALA A 172 -1.60 19.24 -4.67
C ALA A 172 -0.18 19.03 -4.13
N GLU A 173 0.66 20.07 -4.21
CA GLU A 173 2.04 20.02 -3.70
C GLU A 173 2.11 20.32 -2.21
N ASN A 174 1.47 21.40 -1.75
CA ASN A 174 1.54 21.82 -0.35
C ASN A 174 0.27 22.56 0.12
N GLN A 175 -0.66 21.84 0.74
CA GLN A 175 -1.90 22.38 1.27
C GLN A 175 -1.69 23.45 2.36
N ARG A 176 -0.64 23.31 3.20
CA ARG A 176 -0.34 24.27 4.27
C ARG A 176 0.16 25.60 3.72
N ALA A 177 1.04 25.54 2.72
CA ALA A 177 1.52 26.74 2.05
C ALA A 177 0.38 27.51 1.36
N VAL A 178 -0.56 26.81 0.71
CA VAL A 178 -1.74 27.41 0.09
C VAL A 178 -2.64 28.07 1.14
N ALA A 179 -2.82 27.44 2.30
CA ALA A 179 -3.59 27.99 3.41
C ALA A 179 -2.93 29.27 3.99
N SER A 180 -1.60 29.30 4.13
CA SER A 180 -0.86 30.48 4.62
C SER A 180 -0.92 31.67 3.65
N LEU A 181 -1.17 31.41 2.35
CA LEU A 181 -1.43 32.42 1.34
C LEU A 181 -2.88 32.94 1.30
N GLY A 182 -3.72 32.54 2.29
CA GLY A 182 -5.10 33.03 2.43
C GLY A 182 -6.14 32.25 1.62
N HIS A 183 -5.76 31.18 0.92
CA HIS A 183 -6.72 30.36 0.16
C HIS A 183 -7.25 29.21 1.03
N SER A 184 -8.55 28.91 0.92
CA SER A 184 -9.18 27.79 1.64
C SER A 184 -9.00 26.47 0.87
N PRO A 185 -8.18 25.52 1.38
CA PRO A 185 -8.01 24.21 0.74
C PRO A 185 -9.33 23.44 0.61
N ASP A 186 -10.22 23.55 1.60
CA ASP A 186 -11.50 22.85 1.60
C ASP A 186 -12.43 23.32 0.47
N ARG A 187 -12.49 24.63 0.18
CA ARG A 187 -13.32 25.17 -0.92
C ARG A 187 -12.82 24.72 -2.28
N ILE A 188 -11.50 24.74 -2.47
CA ILE A 188 -10.86 24.30 -3.72
C ILE A 188 -11.07 22.81 -3.94
N ALA A 189 -10.86 21.98 -2.90
CA ALA A 189 -11.11 20.55 -2.97
C ALA A 189 -12.59 20.27 -3.30
N THR A 190 -13.54 20.96 -2.63
CA THR A 190 -14.97 20.80 -2.90
C THR A 190 -15.32 21.14 -4.35
N ALA A 191 -14.79 22.24 -4.89
CA ALA A 191 -15.01 22.61 -6.30
C ALA A 191 -14.45 21.56 -7.26
N ASN A 192 -13.23 21.04 -7.02
CA ASN A 192 -12.64 19.98 -7.85
C ASN A 192 -13.47 18.69 -7.80
N TRP A 193 -13.94 18.26 -6.61
CA TRP A 193 -14.79 17.08 -6.48
C TRP A 193 -16.15 17.26 -7.13
N ALA A 194 -16.76 18.43 -7.01
CA ALA A 194 -18.02 18.79 -7.65
C ALA A 194 -17.91 18.72 -9.18
N LEU A 195 -16.89 19.37 -9.75
CA LEU A 195 -16.64 19.37 -11.18
C LEU A 195 -16.34 17.96 -11.72
N ALA A 196 -15.48 17.20 -11.04
CA ALA A 196 -15.10 15.87 -11.50
C ALA A 196 -16.27 14.88 -11.42
N ALA A 197 -17.09 14.94 -10.38
CA ALA A 197 -18.29 14.10 -10.25
C ALA A 197 -19.37 14.52 -11.24
N GLY A 198 -19.50 15.81 -11.53
CA GLY A 198 -20.36 16.33 -12.60
C GLY A 198 -19.94 15.81 -13.98
N ILE A 199 -18.64 15.86 -14.30
CA ILE A 199 -18.10 15.30 -15.56
C ILE A 199 -18.35 13.79 -15.64
N ALA A 200 -18.18 13.04 -14.54
CA ALA A 200 -18.47 11.61 -14.52
C ALA A 200 -19.96 11.34 -14.72
N ALA A 201 -20.84 12.07 -14.08
CA ALA A 201 -22.28 11.93 -14.26
C ALA A 201 -22.72 12.29 -15.68
N LEU A 202 -22.17 13.36 -16.27
CA LEU A 202 -22.36 13.68 -17.69
C LEU A 202 -21.94 12.52 -18.59
N ALA A 203 -20.74 11.96 -18.35
CA ALA A 203 -20.28 10.78 -19.09
C ALA A 203 -21.27 9.60 -18.95
N GLY A 204 -21.81 9.35 -17.75
CA GLY A 204 -22.83 8.32 -17.52
C GLY A 204 -24.12 8.53 -18.31
N ALA A 205 -24.60 9.77 -18.38
CA ALA A 205 -25.77 10.15 -19.16
C ALA A 205 -25.52 9.97 -20.69
N LEU A 206 -24.30 10.26 -21.16
CA LEU A 206 -23.92 10.10 -22.56
C LEU A 206 -23.68 8.63 -22.95
N ILE A 207 -23.16 7.81 -22.02
CA ILE A 207 -22.83 6.40 -22.27
C ILE A 207 -24.08 5.52 -22.17
N GLY A 208 -25.00 5.81 -21.25
CA GLY A 208 -26.17 5.00 -20.96
C GLY A 208 -26.97 4.57 -22.20
N PRO A 209 -27.23 5.45 -23.16
CA PRO A 209 -27.89 5.09 -24.44
C PRO A 209 -27.05 4.23 -25.39
N ILE A 210 -25.75 4.22 -25.26
CA ILE A 210 -24.81 3.47 -26.15
C ILE A 210 -24.59 2.06 -25.63
N THR A 211 -24.57 1.94 -24.29
CA THR A 211 -24.43 0.66 -23.59
C THR A 211 -25.67 0.43 -22.71
N TYR A 212 -25.84 -0.78 -22.21
CA TYR A 212 -26.87 -1.01 -21.20
C TYR A 212 -26.41 -0.42 -19.85
N LEU A 213 -27.36 0.09 -19.06
CA LEU A 213 -27.10 0.46 -17.67
C LEU A 213 -27.03 -0.83 -16.84
N GLN A 214 -25.83 -1.17 -16.43
CA GLN A 214 -25.58 -2.28 -15.51
C GLN A 214 -24.59 -1.81 -14.44
N PRO A 215 -24.93 -1.93 -13.12
CA PRO A 215 -24.13 -1.33 -12.05
C PRO A 215 -22.67 -1.75 -12.10
N THR A 216 -22.39 -3.03 -12.33
CA THR A 216 -21.03 -3.58 -12.35
C THR A 216 -20.21 -3.06 -13.53
N GLN A 217 -20.77 -3.09 -14.75
CA GLN A 217 -20.06 -2.67 -15.97
C GLN A 217 -19.72 -1.19 -15.94
N LEU A 218 -20.68 -0.33 -15.56
CA LEU A 218 -20.44 1.11 -15.47
C LEU A 218 -19.38 1.46 -14.43
N THR A 219 -19.39 0.75 -13.30
CA THR A 219 -18.38 0.95 -12.25
C THR A 219 -16.98 0.57 -12.74
N LEU A 220 -16.83 -0.50 -13.52
CA LEU A 220 -15.54 -0.95 -14.06
C LEU A 220 -14.92 -0.01 -15.10
N LEU A 221 -15.68 0.93 -15.68
CA LEU A 221 -15.14 1.97 -16.57
C LEU A 221 -14.09 2.86 -15.90
N ILE A 222 -13.98 2.81 -14.57
CA ILE A 222 -12.88 3.49 -13.87
C ILE A 222 -11.51 3.03 -14.35
N VAL A 223 -11.38 1.79 -14.78
CA VAL A 223 -10.08 1.19 -15.04
C VAL A 223 -9.40 1.74 -16.29
N PRO A 224 -10.02 1.74 -17.49
CA PRO A 224 -9.41 2.42 -18.63
C PRO A 224 -9.19 3.92 -18.36
N ALA A 225 -10.04 4.54 -17.55
CA ALA A 225 -9.85 5.91 -17.11
C ALA A 225 -8.59 6.08 -16.24
N LEU A 226 -8.33 5.15 -15.30
CA LEU A 226 -7.10 5.12 -14.51
C LEU A 226 -5.86 4.92 -15.38
N ALA A 227 -5.93 4.07 -16.40
CA ALA A 227 -4.85 3.87 -17.36
C ALA A 227 -4.50 5.18 -18.10
N ALA A 228 -5.50 5.88 -18.62
CA ALA A 228 -5.32 7.15 -19.29
C ALA A 228 -4.77 8.25 -18.36
N ALA A 229 -5.30 8.34 -17.13
CA ALA A 229 -4.84 9.27 -16.11
C ALA A 229 -3.39 8.98 -15.67
N LEU A 230 -3.02 7.71 -15.57
CA LEU A 230 -1.67 7.26 -15.20
C LEU A 230 -0.65 7.60 -16.29
N LEU A 231 -0.98 7.39 -17.58
CA LEU A 231 -0.16 7.84 -18.71
C LEU A 231 0.11 9.33 -18.65
N ALA A 232 -0.89 10.11 -18.24
CA ALA A 232 -0.80 11.55 -18.01
C ALA A 232 -0.13 11.93 -16.67
N ARG A 233 0.35 10.95 -15.87
CA ARG A 233 0.87 11.13 -14.51
C ARG A 233 -0.11 11.86 -13.58
N PHE A 234 -1.39 11.78 -13.84
CA PHE A 234 -2.45 12.55 -13.17
C PHE A 234 -2.26 14.08 -13.21
N VAL A 235 -1.48 14.60 -14.17
CA VAL A 235 -1.12 16.03 -14.23
C VAL A 235 -1.65 16.70 -15.50
N SER A 236 -1.64 16.04 -16.65
CA SER A 236 -1.90 16.66 -17.95
C SER A 236 -3.24 16.21 -18.54
N PHE A 237 -4.19 17.13 -18.71
CA PHE A 237 -5.46 16.85 -19.38
C PHE A 237 -5.30 16.43 -20.86
N PRO A 238 -4.48 17.13 -21.69
CA PRO A 238 -4.28 16.71 -23.07
C PRO A 238 -3.66 15.32 -23.22
N ILE A 239 -2.71 14.96 -22.35
CA ILE A 239 -2.08 13.63 -22.40
C ILE A 239 -3.07 12.56 -21.93
N ALA A 240 -3.93 12.85 -20.93
CA ALA A 240 -5.00 11.94 -20.52
C ALA A 240 -6.00 11.70 -21.65
N PHE A 241 -6.38 12.75 -22.38
CA PHE A 241 -7.25 12.64 -23.54
C PHE A 241 -6.63 11.77 -24.64
N ALA A 242 -5.40 12.10 -25.07
CA ALA A 242 -4.70 11.34 -26.10
C ALA A 242 -4.44 9.89 -25.67
N GLY A 243 -4.07 9.66 -24.41
CA GLY A 243 -3.88 8.32 -23.84
C GLY A 243 -5.16 7.49 -23.82
N ALA A 244 -6.30 8.11 -23.49
CA ALA A 244 -7.60 7.45 -23.52
C ALA A 244 -7.99 7.03 -24.95
N LEU A 245 -7.79 7.93 -25.94
CA LEU A 245 -8.04 7.60 -27.35
C LEU A 245 -7.13 6.46 -27.83
N ALA A 246 -5.85 6.51 -27.49
CA ALA A 246 -4.90 5.45 -27.86
C ALA A 246 -5.31 4.09 -27.24
N ILE A 247 -5.70 4.07 -25.96
CA ILE A 247 -6.20 2.85 -25.30
C ILE A 247 -7.44 2.32 -26.01
N GLY A 248 -8.42 3.17 -26.32
CA GLY A 248 -9.64 2.76 -27.02
C GLY A 248 -9.36 2.18 -28.41
N VAL A 249 -8.44 2.80 -29.16
CA VAL A 249 -8.00 2.31 -30.48
C VAL A 249 -7.31 0.96 -30.36
N VAL A 250 -6.33 0.81 -29.46
CA VAL A 250 -5.62 -0.45 -29.28
C VAL A 250 -6.61 -1.55 -28.83
N GLN A 251 -7.54 -1.23 -27.94
CA GLN A 251 -8.58 -2.16 -27.49
C GLN A 251 -9.45 -2.62 -28.63
N SER A 252 -9.94 -1.71 -29.47
CA SER A 252 -10.80 -2.03 -30.64
C SER A 252 -10.05 -2.93 -31.64
N LEU A 253 -8.81 -2.60 -31.96
CA LEU A 253 -7.98 -3.42 -32.87
C LEU A 253 -7.68 -4.80 -32.26
N THR A 254 -7.36 -4.85 -30.95
CA THR A 254 -7.09 -6.12 -30.26
C THR A 254 -8.33 -7.01 -30.27
N THR A 255 -9.51 -6.47 -29.99
CA THR A 255 -10.77 -7.22 -30.03
C THR A 255 -11.07 -7.79 -31.43
N ARG A 256 -10.65 -7.13 -32.49
CA ARG A 256 -10.85 -7.62 -33.86
C ARG A 256 -9.84 -8.68 -34.28
N TYR A 257 -8.53 -8.46 -33.99
CA TYR A 257 -7.47 -9.30 -34.56
C TYR A 257 -7.00 -10.41 -33.62
N VAL A 258 -7.29 -10.31 -32.34
CA VAL A 258 -6.94 -11.36 -31.37
C VAL A 258 -8.20 -12.16 -31.05
N THR A 259 -8.21 -13.41 -31.49
CA THR A 259 -9.37 -14.32 -31.37
C THR A 259 -9.59 -14.86 -29.95
N VAL A 260 -8.63 -14.68 -29.05
CA VAL A 260 -8.74 -15.12 -27.66
C VAL A 260 -9.59 -14.11 -26.88
N THR A 261 -10.64 -14.61 -26.25
CA THR A 261 -11.58 -13.81 -25.45
C THR A 261 -10.85 -13.05 -24.32
N GLY A 262 -11.27 -11.81 -24.04
CA GLY A 262 -10.75 -11.02 -22.94
C GLY A 262 -9.48 -10.22 -23.22
N TRP A 263 -8.79 -10.42 -24.36
CA TRP A 263 -7.59 -9.62 -24.68
C TRP A 263 -7.92 -8.13 -24.87
N GLY A 264 -9.02 -7.82 -25.57
CA GLY A 264 -9.45 -6.44 -25.73
C GLY A 264 -9.66 -5.74 -24.38
N ASP A 265 -10.35 -6.38 -23.46
CA ASP A 265 -10.62 -5.83 -22.11
C ASP A 265 -9.37 -5.73 -21.25
N SER A 266 -8.34 -6.51 -21.56
CA SER A 266 -7.06 -6.50 -20.84
C SER A 266 -6.12 -5.35 -21.27
N VAL A 267 -6.36 -4.72 -22.43
CA VAL A 267 -5.48 -3.67 -22.99
C VAL A 267 -5.22 -2.53 -22.02
N PRO A 268 -6.22 -1.90 -21.35
CA PRO A 268 -5.97 -0.81 -20.42
C PRO A 268 -5.02 -1.20 -19.29
N PHE A 269 -5.09 -2.44 -18.84
CA PHE A 269 -4.28 -2.95 -17.74
C PHE A 269 -2.86 -3.28 -18.17
N ILE A 270 -2.71 -3.86 -19.35
CA ILE A 270 -1.38 -4.09 -19.95
C ILE A 270 -0.63 -2.76 -20.07
N VAL A 271 -1.34 -1.71 -20.47
CA VAL A 271 -0.79 -0.34 -20.53
C VAL A 271 -0.38 0.15 -19.13
N ILE A 272 -1.21 -0.05 -18.10
CA ILE A 272 -0.86 0.31 -16.70
C ILE A 272 0.42 -0.42 -16.27
N VAL A 273 0.45 -1.73 -16.43
CA VAL A 273 1.58 -2.57 -16.01
C VAL A 273 2.85 -2.18 -16.76
N ALA A 274 2.77 -2.04 -18.08
CA ALA A 274 3.90 -1.63 -18.92
C ALA A 274 4.44 -0.26 -18.48
N TYR A 275 3.57 0.73 -18.28
CA TYR A 275 3.97 2.05 -17.81
C TYR A 275 4.68 1.99 -16.44
N LEU A 276 4.14 1.24 -15.48
CA LEU A 276 4.71 1.12 -14.13
C LEU A 276 6.05 0.37 -14.13
N VAL A 277 6.19 -0.66 -14.95
CA VAL A 277 7.46 -1.41 -15.11
C VAL A 277 8.54 -0.53 -15.73
N LEU A 278 8.20 0.26 -16.75
CA LEU A 278 9.15 1.11 -17.47
C LEU A 278 9.55 2.36 -16.68
N ARG A 279 8.67 2.90 -15.85
CA ARG A 279 8.87 4.19 -15.17
C ARG A 279 8.84 4.15 -13.65
N GLY A 280 8.63 3.00 -13.04
CA GLY A 280 8.61 2.84 -11.57
C GLY A 280 9.99 3.09 -10.94
N SER A 281 10.02 3.77 -9.77
CA SER A 281 11.23 3.99 -8.96
C SER A 281 11.29 3.00 -7.80
N SER A 282 12.47 2.39 -7.56
CA SER A 282 12.63 1.28 -6.60
C SER A 282 12.69 1.66 -5.12
N LEU A 283 13.07 2.91 -4.77
CA LEU A 283 13.18 3.35 -3.36
C LEU A 283 12.62 4.77 -3.19
N PRO A 284 11.97 5.10 -2.02
CA PRO A 284 11.44 6.43 -1.80
C PRO A 284 12.54 7.45 -1.64
N LEU A 285 12.31 8.64 -2.20
CA LEU A 285 13.04 9.83 -1.84
C LEU A 285 12.66 10.26 -0.40
N ARG A 286 13.50 11.08 0.23
CA ARG A 286 13.45 11.49 1.65
C ARG A 286 12.14 12.19 2.09
N SER A 287 11.34 12.67 1.17
CA SER A 287 10.14 13.50 1.40
C SER A 287 8.86 12.74 1.76
N HIS A 288 8.89 11.41 1.93
CA HIS A 288 7.68 10.69 2.30
C HIS A 288 7.37 10.85 3.78
N VAL A 289 6.28 11.54 4.05
CA VAL A 289 5.65 11.61 5.37
C VAL A 289 5.41 10.20 5.89
N LEU A 290 5.82 9.93 7.13
CA LEU A 290 5.51 8.68 7.83
C LEU A 290 3.98 8.50 7.86
N GLU A 291 3.48 7.58 7.05
CA GLU A 291 2.06 7.26 7.02
C GLU A 291 1.68 6.52 8.31
N ARG A 292 0.66 7.02 9.02
CA ARG A 292 0.06 6.26 10.13
C ARG A 292 -0.72 5.10 9.53
N LEU A 293 -0.18 3.91 9.64
CA LEU A 293 -0.84 2.67 9.24
C LEU A 293 -1.69 2.12 10.41
N PRO A 294 -2.78 1.39 10.13
CA PRO A 294 -3.58 0.74 11.17
C PRO A 294 -2.72 -0.14 12.08
N SER A 295 -3.05 -0.20 13.38
CA SER A 295 -2.28 -1.00 14.35
C SER A 295 -2.28 -2.48 14.00
N VAL A 296 -1.17 -3.15 14.30
CA VAL A 296 -1.00 -4.60 14.08
C VAL A 296 -1.02 -5.32 15.43
N GLY A 297 -1.74 -6.44 15.47
CA GLY A 297 -1.78 -7.32 16.63
C GLY A 297 -0.39 -7.94 16.93
N ASP A 298 -0.22 -8.43 18.17
CA ASP A 298 1.03 -9.07 18.61
C ASP A 298 1.19 -10.53 18.16
N GLY A 299 0.17 -11.11 17.52
CA GLY A 299 0.16 -12.51 17.07
C GLY A 299 0.14 -13.54 18.22
N ARG A 300 -0.05 -13.11 19.46
CA ARG A 300 -0.08 -14.01 20.61
C ARG A 300 -1.43 -14.71 20.69
N ILE A 301 -1.43 -16.03 20.53
CA ILE A 301 -2.60 -16.87 20.71
C ILE A 301 -2.53 -17.49 22.11
N ARG A 302 -3.58 -17.33 22.89
CA ARG A 302 -3.78 -18.07 24.16
C ARG A 302 -4.27 -19.46 23.81
N VAL A 303 -3.43 -20.48 23.99
CA VAL A 303 -3.70 -21.85 23.52
C VAL A 303 -5.01 -22.42 24.09
N VAL A 304 -5.23 -22.31 25.40
CA VAL A 304 -6.43 -22.90 26.06
C VAL A 304 -7.72 -22.26 25.51
N PRO A 305 -7.90 -20.93 25.50
CA PRO A 305 -9.10 -20.34 24.89
C PRO A 305 -9.24 -20.66 23.39
N ALA A 306 -8.14 -20.73 22.65
CA ALA A 306 -8.21 -21.05 21.22
C ALA A 306 -8.70 -22.49 20.99
N VAL A 307 -8.16 -23.47 21.74
CA VAL A 307 -8.61 -24.87 21.67
C VAL A 307 -10.08 -25.00 22.09
N LEU A 308 -10.51 -24.30 23.13
CA LEU A 308 -11.91 -24.29 23.55
C LEU A 308 -12.82 -23.72 22.45
N VAL A 309 -12.44 -22.59 21.84
CA VAL A 309 -13.23 -21.98 20.74
C VAL A 309 -13.32 -22.94 19.55
N VAL A 310 -12.20 -23.52 19.12
CA VAL A 310 -12.19 -24.50 18.02
C VAL A 310 -13.03 -25.73 18.38
N GLY A 311 -12.91 -26.25 19.61
CA GLY A 311 -13.70 -27.39 20.08
C GLY A 311 -15.20 -27.09 20.11
N VAL A 312 -15.59 -25.89 20.57
CA VAL A 312 -17.01 -25.46 20.55
C VAL A 312 -17.52 -25.35 19.13
N PHE A 313 -16.79 -24.73 18.20
CA PHE A 313 -17.21 -24.67 16.79
C PHE A 313 -17.27 -26.05 16.15
N ALA A 314 -16.32 -26.94 16.43
CA ALA A 314 -16.37 -28.32 15.95
C ALA A 314 -17.59 -29.08 16.48
N PHE A 315 -17.90 -28.93 17.78
CA PHE A 315 -19.09 -29.52 18.37
C PHE A 315 -20.39 -28.95 17.77
N LEU A 316 -20.48 -27.62 17.60
CA LEU A 316 -21.63 -26.98 16.98
C LEU A 316 -21.85 -27.49 15.56
N ILE A 317 -20.78 -27.56 14.75
CA ILE A 317 -20.86 -28.03 13.35
C ILE A 317 -21.30 -29.51 13.33
N ALA A 318 -20.74 -30.35 14.19
CA ALA A 318 -20.98 -31.79 14.12
C ALA A 318 -22.35 -32.21 14.68
N PHE A 319 -22.90 -31.51 15.69
CA PHE A 319 -24.02 -32.01 16.45
C PHE A 319 -25.20 -31.04 16.62
N VAL A 320 -25.06 -29.76 16.35
CA VAL A 320 -26.08 -28.77 16.74
C VAL A 320 -26.70 -28.05 15.53
N VAL A 321 -25.90 -27.62 14.55
CA VAL A 321 -26.40 -26.77 13.47
C VAL A 321 -27.07 -27.56 12.34
N SER A 322 -28.04 -26.96 11.65
CA SER A 322 -28.63 -27.55 10.44
C SER A 322 -27.63 -27.49 9.25
N PRO A 323 -27.85 -28.28 8.19
CA PRO A 323 -26.97 -28.27 7.00
C PRO A 323 -26.77 -26.88 6.39
N VAL A 324 -27.80 -26.04 6.37
CA VAL A 324 -27.75 -24.67 5.86
C VAL A 324 -26.78 -23.79 6.69
N TRP A 325 -26.85 -23.91 8.01
CA TRP A 325 -25.94 -23.21 8.91
C TRP A 325 -24.50 -23.76 8.83
N ALA A 326 -24.34 -25.08 8.61
CA ALA A 326 -23.03 -25.68 8.40
C ALA A 326 -22.39 -25.14 7.12
N GLN A 327 -23.16 -24.97 6.03
CA GLN A 327 -22.70 -24.34 4.80
C GLN A 327 -22.35 -22.86 5.01
N ALA A 328 -23.20 -22.09 5.70
CA ALA A 328 -22.93 -20.68 6.01
C ALA A 328 -21.66 -20.50 6.85
N LEU A 329 -21.44 -21.38 7.84
CA LEU A 329 -20.20 -21.41 8.62
C LEU A 329 -18.99 -21.73 7.75
N THR A 330 -19.11 -22.67 6.83
CA THR A 330 -18.04 -23.04 5.89
C THR A 330 -17.66 -21.87 5.00
N VAL A 331 -18.63 -21.16 4.40
CA VAL A 331 -18.40 -19.94 3.63
C VAL A 331 -17.69 -18.89 4.46
N THR A 332 -18.15 -18.66 5.69
CA THR A 332 -17.52 -17.70 6.60
C THR A 332 -16.08 -18.08 6.93
N MET A 333 -15.78 -19.37 7.15
CA MET A 333 -14.42 -19.86 7.41
C MET A 333 -13.53 -19.73 6.19
N ALA A 334 -14.01 -20.00 4.99
CA ALA A 334 -13.27 -19.77 3.75
C ALA A 334 -12.98 -18.28 3.56
N PHE A 335 -13.95 -17.40 3.75
CA PHE A 335 -13.73 -15.97 3.72
C PHE A 335 -12.81 -15.47 4.85
N ALA A 336 -12.81 -16.12 6.01
CA ALA A 336 -11.86 -15.80 7.07
C ALA A 336 -10.42 -16.10 6.65
N ILE A 337 -10.16 -17.19 5.94
CA ILE A 337 -8.85 -17.49 5.35
C ILE A 337 -8.47 -16.43 4.30
N LEU A 338 -9.42 -16.03 3.47
CA LEU A 338 -9.22 -14.98 2.48
C LEU A 338 -8.86 -13.63 3.12
N THR A 339 -9.57 -13.21 4.17
CA THR A 339 -9.26 -11.98 4.90
C THR A 339 -7.95 -12.08 5.70
N LEU A 340 -7.53 -13.28 6.14
CA LEU A 340 -6.17 -13.53 6.63
C LEU A 340 -5.12 -13.32 5.54
N SER A 341 -5.40 -13.64 4.27
CA SER A 341 -4.49 -13.33 3.17
C SER A 341 -4.27 -11.81 3.02
N VAL A 342 -5.36 -11.04 3.14
CA VAL A 342 -5.30 -9.56 3.17
C VAL A 342 -4.50 -9.06 4.38
N THR A 343 -4.67 -9.70 5.56
CA THR A 343 -3.89 -9.38 6.76
C THR A 343 -2.39 -9.56 6.52
N VAL A 344 -1.97 -10.58 5.80
CA VAL A 344 -0.55 -10.81 5.46
C VAL A 344 -0.02 -9.75 4.49
N VAL A 345 -0.67 -9.55 3.34
CA VAL A 345 -0.15 -8.66 2.29
C VAL A 345 -0.33 -7.19 2.63
N THR A 346 -1.50 -6.80 3.17
CA THR A 346 -1.79 -5.40 3.47
C THR A 346 -1.50 -5.09 4.95
N GLY A 347 -1.89 -5.97 5.86
CA GLY A 347 -1.67 -5.78 7.29
C GLY A 347 -0.20 -5.84 7.68
N TYR A 348 0.55 -6.86 7.30
CA TYR A 348 1.93 -7.06 7.75
C TYR A 348 2.97 -6.48 6.78
N ALA A 349 2.75 -6.56 5.47
CA ALA A 349 3.70 -6.04 4.50
C ALA A 349 3.39 -4.61 4.01
N GLY A 350 2.24 -4.04 4.36
CA GLY A 350 1.83 -2.70 3.96
C GLY A 350 1.56 -2.55 2.46
N GLN A 351 1.29 -3.65 1.76
CA GLN A 351 1.08 -3.66 0.31
C GLN A 351 -0.42 -3.80 0.02
N LEU A 352 -1.08 -2.72 -0.42
CA LEU A 352 -2.50 -2.76 -0.76
C LEU A 352 -2.69 -3.56 -2.06
N SER A 353 -3.30 -4.76 -1.96
CA SER A 353 -3.58 -5.64 -3.10
C SER A 353 -5.08 -5.76 -3.35
N LEU A 354 -5.54 -5.28 -4.52
CA LEU A 354 -6.93 -5.35 -4.96
C LEU A 354 -7.22 -6.59 -5.82
N ALA A 355 -6.38 -7.64 -5.77
CA ALA A 355 -6.53 -8.86 -6.57
C ALA A 355 -6.84 -10.12 -5.75
N GLN A 356 -7.04 -10.02 -4.43
CA GLN A 356 -7.04 -11.19 -3.54
C GLN A 356 -8.15 -12.20 -3.84
N TYR A 357 -9.34 -11.74 -4.22
CA TYR A 357 -10.44 -12.64 -4.55
C TYR A 357 -10.27 -13.32 -5.92
N VAL A 358 -9.70 -12.61 -6.89
CA VAL A 358 -9.34 -13.21 -8.18
C VAL A 358 -8.20 -14.24 -8.03
N LEU A 359 -7.26 -14.00 -7.11
CA LEU A 359 -6.24 -14.98 -6.75
C LEU A 359 -6.84 -16.21 -6.06
N ALA A 360 -7.91 -16.05 -5.27
CA ALA A 360 -8.69 -17.17 -4.75
C ALA A 360 -9.33 -17.95 -5.90
N GLY A 361 -9.92 -17.26 -6.89
CA GLY A 361 -10.43 -17.86 -8.11
C GLY A 361 -9.36 -18.63 -8.89
N SER A 362 -8.15 -18.09 -9.03
CA SER A 362 -7.07 -18.81 -9.71
C SER A 362 -6.72 -20.13 -9.02
N GLY A 363 -6.75 -20.16 -7.68
CA GLY A 363 -6.60 -21.40 -6.91
C GLY A 363 -7.76 -22.37 -7.12
N ALA A 364 -9.00 -21.86 -7.10
CA ALA A 364 -10.21 -22.64 -7.35
C ALA A 364 -10.17 -23.36 -8.73
N PHE A 365 -9.87 -22.60 -9.78
CA PHE A 365 -9.78 -23.14 -11.15
C PHE A 365 -8.58 -24.07 -11.35
N ALA A 366 -7.45 -23.79 -10.71
CA ALA A 366 -6.28 -24.71 -10.73
C ALA A 366 -6.63 -26.04 -10.08
N ALA A 367 -7.26 -26.02 -8.89
CA ALA A 367 -7.72 -27.25 -8.22
C ALA A 367 -8.75 -28.01 -9.06
N ALA A 368 -9.74 -27.30 -9.61
CA ALA A 368 -10.74 -27.90 -10.49
C ALA A 368 -10.09 -28.57 -11.72
N THR A 369 -9.12 -27.93 -12.35
CA THR A 369 -8.37 -28.47 -13.48
C THR A 369 -7.54 -29.71 -13.08
N PHE A 370 -6.87 -29.69 -11.93
CA PHE A 370 -6.09 -30.82 -11.44
C PHE A 370 -6.98 -32.03 -11.12
N VAL A 371 -8.15 -31.81 -10.54
CA VAL A 371 -9.10 -32.90 -10.25
C VAL A 371 -9.75 -33.41 -11.51
N SER A 372 -10.36 -32.52 -12.32
CA SER A 372 -11.19 -32.93 -13.46
C SER A 372 -10.38 -33.42 -14.67
N ARG A 373 -9.23 -32.79 -14.97
CA ARG A 373 -8.44 -33.12 -16.17
C ARG A 373 -7.23 -34.01 -15.88
N ALA A 374 -6.59 -33.82 -14.70
CA ALA A 374 -5.39 -34.60 -14.32
C ALA A 374 -5.69 -35.77 -13.39
N GLY A 375 -6.94 -35.91 -12.90
CA GLY A 375 -7.35 -37.02 -12.04
C GLY A 375 -6.72 -37.03 -10.64
N TRP A 376 -6.24 -35.86 -10.19
CA TRP A 376 -5.62 -35.75 -8.86
C TRP A 376 -6.66 -35.86 -7.74
N GLY A 377 -6.29 -36.49 -6.64
CA GLY A 377 -7.10 -36.45 -5.43
C GLY A 377 -7.14 -35.04 -4.83
N PHE A 378 -8.08 -34.77 -3.91
CA PHE A 378 -8.32 -33.46 -3.33
C PHE A 378 -7.05 -32.84 -2.70
N LEU A 379 -6.31 -33.56 -1.87
CA LEU A 379 -5.16 -33.01 -1.14
C LEU A 379 -3.99 -32.61 -2.08
N PRO A 380 -3.55 -33.45 -3.03
CA PRO A 380 -2.56 -33.03 -4.03
C PRO A 380 -3.03 -31.85 -4.89
N ALA A 381 -4.31 -31.83 -5.29
CA ALA A 381 -4.89 -30.73 -6.06
C ALA A 381 -4.90 -29.43 -5.26
N LEU A 382 -5.24 -29.48 -3.97
CA LEU A 382 -5.20 -28.34 -3.07
C LEU A 382 -3.78 -27.76 -2.95
N ILE A 383 -2.78 -28.61 -2.69
CA ILE A 383 -1.38 -28.18 -2.57
C ILE A 383 -0.89 -27.62 -3.90
N GLY A 384 -1.18 -28.30 -5.01
CA GLY A 384 -0.85 -27.83 -6.35
C GLY A 384 -1.46 -26.47 -6.68
N ALA A 385 -2.73 -26.26 -6.31
CA ALA A 385 -3.44 -24.99 -6.49
C ALA A 385 -2.84 -23.86 -5.65
N MET A 386 -2.47 -24.15 -4.40
CA MET A 386 -1.79 -23.16 -3.53
C MET A 386 -0.42 -22.75 -4.12
N VAL A 387 0.35 -23.71 -4.63
CA VAL A 387 1.63 -23.44 -5.29
C VAL A 387 1.43 -22.63 -6.58
N ALA A 388 0.49 -23.05 -7.43
CA ALA A 388 0.17 -22.32 -8.67
C ALA A 388 -0.25 -20.87 -8.39
N ALA A 389 -1.15 -20.66 -7.44
CA ALA A 389 -1.58 -19.33 -7.04
C ALA A 389 -0.46 -18.51 -6.38
N ALA A 390 0.43 -19.12 -5.62
CA ALA A 390 1.61 -18.44 -5.08
C ALA A 390 2.53 -17.94 -6.21
N LEU A 391 2.75 -18.74 -7.27
CA LEU A 391 3.51 -18.33 -8.44
C LEU A 391 2.82 -17.19 -9.19
N VAL A 392 1.49 -17.27 -9.41
CA VAL A 392 0.71 -16.17 -9.97
C VAL A 392 0.81 -14.91 -9.11
N GLY A 393 0.72 -15.04 -7.79
CA GLY A 393 0.89 -13.94 -6.86
C GLY A 393 2.27 -13.28 -6.94
N VAL A 394 3.33 -14.06 -7.13
CA VAL A 394 4.68 -13.53 -7.39
C VAL A 394 4.71 -12.75 -8.71
N LEU A 395 4.08 -13.26 -9.78
CA LEU A 395 3.98 -12.55 -11.06
C LEU A 395 3.22 -11.22 -10.93
N VAL A 396 2.10 -11.22 -10.19
CA VAL A 396 1.33 -10.00 -9.86
C VAL A 396 2.17 -9.01 -9.07
N ALA A 397 3.04 -9.50 -8.19
CA ALA A 397 3.91 -8.66 -7.37
C ALA A 397 5.04 -8.00 -8.16
N LEU A 398 5.54 -8.56 -9.26
CA LEU A 398 6.72 -8.04 -9.99
C LEU A 398 6.56 -6.57 -10.43
N PRO A 399 5.47 -6.15 -11.09
CA PRO A 399 5.22 -4.74 -11.38
C PRO A 399 5.04 -3.90 -10.11
N ALA A 400 4.39 -4.51 -9.10
CA ALA A 400 4.09 -3.89 -7.83
C ALA A 400 5.35 -3.54 -7.01
N LEU A 401 6.45 -4.28 -7.17
CA LEU A 401 7.71 -4.03 -6.46
C LEU A 401 8.39 -2.72 -6.84
N ARG A 402 8.10 -2.19 -8.02
CA ARG A 402 8.61 -0.89 -8.50
C ARG A 402 7.67 0.26 -8.19
N THR A 403 6.54 -0.03 -7.56
CA THR A 403 5.49 0.95 -7.24
C THR A 403 5.11 0.90 -5.77
N ARG A 404 4.44 1.92 -5.26
CA ARG A 404 4.06 2.04 -3.86
C ARG A 404 2.72 2.73 -3.70
N GLY A 405 2.13 2.53 -2.52
CA GLY A 405 0.90 3.21 -2.15
C GLY A 405 -0.21 2.98 -3.19
N ILE A 406 -0.74 4.07 -3.72
CA ILE A 406 -1.87 4.06 -4.64
C ILE A 406 -1.54 3.40 -5.98
N ASN A 407 -0.33 3.60 -6.51
CA ASN A 407 0.08 2.99 -7.79
C ASN A 407 0.13 1.47 -7.70
N LEU A 408 0.47 0.93 -6.53
CA LEU A 408 0.42 -0.50 -6.24
C LEU A 408 -1.01 -1.03 -6.29
N ALA A 409 -1.97 -0.33 -5.68
CA ALA A 409 -3.37 -0.70 -5.72
C ALA A 409 -3.91 -0.74 -7.16
N ILE A 410 -3.57 0.26 -7.98
CA ILE A 410 -3.93 0.31 -9.41
C ILE A 410 -3.30 -0.88 -10.17
N ALA A 411 -2.01 -1.17 -9.91
CA ALA A 411 -1.32 -2.28 -10.56
C ALA A 411 -1.95 -3.63 -10.22
N THR A 412 -2.25 -3.87 -8.94
CA THR A 412 -2.84 -5.13 -8.50
C THR A 412 -4.29 -5.30 -8.96
N LEU A 413 -5.09 -4.22 -8.98
CA LEU A 413 -6.40 -4.23 -9.59
C LEU A 413 -6.32 -4.60 -11.08
N GLY A 414 -5.41 -3.93 -11.79
CA GLY A 414 -5.18 -4.19 -13.21
C GLY A 414 -4.79 -5.64 -13.48
N MET A 415 -3.82 -6.16 -12.72
CA MET A 415 -3.41 -7.56 -12.84
C MET A 415 -4.53 -8.53 -12.48
N GLY A 416 -5.38 -8.18 -11.49
CA GLY A 416 -6.57 -8.96 -11.16
C GLY A 416 -7.52 -9.09 -12.35
N ILE A 417 -7.78 -7.98 -13.06
CA ILE A 417 -8.67 -8.02 -14.23
C ILE A 417 -8.03 -8.77 -15.40
N VAL A 418 -6.72 -8.60 -15.66
CA VAL A 418 -6.00 -9.40 -16.65
C VAL A 418 -6.13 -10.90 -16.34
N LEU A 419 -5.91 -11.29 -15.09
CA LEU A 419 -6.05 -12.68 -14.64
C LEU A 419 -7.48 -13.18 -14.80
N PHE A 420 -8.47 -12.36 -14.44
CA PHE A 420 -9.88 -12.70 -14.62
C PHE A 420 -10.23 -12.85 -16.09
N SER A 421 -9.93 -11.85 -16.93
CA SER A 421 -10.35 -11.83 -18.35
C SER A 421 -9.60 -12.82 -19.22
N LEU A 422 -8.26 -13.03 -18.98
CA LEU A 422 -7.45 -13.90 -19.85
C LEU A 422 -7.35 -15.34 -19.35
N VAL A 423 -7.58 -15.60 -18.06
CA VAL A 423 -7.40 -16.94 -17.49
C VAL A 423 -8.72 -17.50 -16.98
N LEU A 424 -9.43 -16.76 -16.11
CA LEU A 424 -10.62 -17.29 -15.46
C LEU A 424 -11.85 -17.27 -16.39
N SER A 425 -11.91 -16.37 -17.37
CA SER A 425 -13.01 -16.31 -18.36
C SER A 425 -12.70 -17.02 -19.69
N ASP A 426 -11.46 -17.55 -19.84
CA ASP A 426 -11.08 -18.26 -21.06
C ASP A 426 -11.74 -19.65 -21.15
N PHE A 427 -12.34 -19.95 -22.32
CA PHE A 427 -13.04 -21.22 -22.52
C PHE A 427 -12.13 -22.45 -22.39
N LYS A 428 -10.87 -22.35 -22.83
CA LYS A 428 -9.93 -23.46 -22.79
C LYS A 428 -9.44 -23.78 -21.39
N PHE A 429 -9.23 -22.75 -20.56
CA PHE A 429 -8.71 -22.92 -19.20
C PHE A 429 -9.83 -23.16 -18.19
N ALA A 430 -10.86 -22.32 -18.22
CA ALA A 430 -11.90 -22.28 -17.20
C ALA A 430 -13.27 -22.77 -17.66
N GLY A 431 -13.40 -23.26 -18.89
CA GLY A 431 -14.70 -23.70 -19.45
C GLY A 431 -15.63 -22.55 -19.81
N GLY A 432 -15.15 -21.31 -19.85
CA GLY A 432 -15.99 -20.14 -20.12
C GLY A 432 -17.13 -20.00 -19.11
N ASP A 433 -18.31 -19.58 -19.59
CA ASP A 433 -19.50 -19.38 -18.76
C ASP A 433 -20.10 -20.70 -18.20
N THR A 434 -19.73 -21.84 -18.76
CA THR A 434 -20.20 -23.16 -18.27
C THR A 434 -19.39 -23.65 -17.08
N GLY A 435 -18.17 -23.11 -16.88
CA GLY A 435 -17.29 -23.47 -15.79
C GLY A 435 -16.65 -24.85 -15.91
N ILE A 436 -16.00 -25.30 -14.84
CA ILE A 436 -15.36 -26.61 -14.73
C ILE A 436 -16.13 -27.45 -13.69
N PRO A 437 -16.65 -28.62 -14.06
CA PRO A 437 -17.25 -29.53 -13.10
C PRO A 437 -16.19 -30.08 -12.14
N ILE A 438 -16.52 -30.14 -10.86
CA ILE A 438 -15.66 -30.68 -9.81
C ILE A 438 -16.32 -31.90 -9.22
N GLY A 439 -15.55 -33.00 -9.06
CA GLY A 439 -16.01 -34.18 -8.34
C GLY A 439 -16.07 -33.92 -6.82
N GLU A 440 -16.80 -34.80 -6.11
CA GLU A 440 -16.86 -34.69 -4.65
C GLU A 440 -15.47 -34.93 -4.02
N PRO A 441 -15.05 -34.10 -3.06
CA PRO A 441 -13.74 -34.23 -2.44
C PRO A 441 -13.70 -35.43 -1.49
N SER A 442 -12.64 -36.23 -1.62
CA SER A 442 -12.36 -37.35 -0.72
C SER A 442 -10.88 -37.40 -0.32
N ILE A 443 -10.56 -37.88 0.87
CA ILE A 443 -9.20 -38.12 1.36
C ILE A 443 -9.13 -39.55 1.88
N LEU A 444 -8.27 -40.38 1.29
CA LEU A 444 -8.07 -41.79 1.73
C LEU A 444 -9.38 -42.60 1.85
N GLY A 445 -10.34 -42.35 0.97
CA GLY A 445 -11.63 -43.02 0.98
C GLY A 445 -12.69 -42.39 1.91
N TRP A 446 -12.33 -41.37 2.71
CA TRP A 446 -13.28 -40.60 3.49
C TRP A 446 -13.90 -39.52 2.61
N ASP A 447 -15.19 -39.66 2.31
CA ASP A 447 -15.97 -38.68 1.55
C ASP A 447 -16.44 -37.55 2.48
N PHE A 448 -16.14 -36.32 2.08
CA PHE A 448 -16.58 -35.12 2.76
C PHE A 448 -17.17 -34.06 1.80
N GLY A 449 -17.77 -34.52 0.70
CA GLY A 449 -18.44 -33.63 -0.25
C GLY A 449 -19.41 -32.69 0.43
N ALA A 450 -19.32 -31.40 0.13
CA ALA A 450 -20.09 -30.36 0.81
C ALA A 450 -21.62 -30.53 0.64
N ILE A 451 -22.06 -31.12 -0.48
CA ILE A 451 -23.47 -31.35 -0.79
C ILE A 451 -24.01 -32.52 0.01
N LYS A 452 -23.28 -33.65 0.06
CA LYS A 452 -23.72 -34.87 0.75
C LYS A 452 -23.40 -34.88 2.24
N HIS A 453 -22.21 -34.33 2.60
CA HIS A 453 -21.68 -34.36 3.94
C HIS A 453 -21.27 -32.95 4.43
N PRO A 454 -22.22 -31.98 4.54
CA PRO A 454 -21.91 -30.59 4.88
C PRO A 454 -21.18 -30.41 6.23
N TYR A 455 -21.44 -31.30 7.17
CA TYR A 455 -20.78 -31.30 8.48
C TYR A 455 -19.29 -31.67 8.38
N ASN A 456 -18.98 -32.75 7.65
CA ASN A 456 -17.59 -33.17 7.43
C ASN A 456 -16.81 -32.10 6.69
N TYR A 457 -17.41 -31.48 5.68
CA TYR A 457 -16.80 -30.37 4.94
C TYR A 457 -16.56 -29.16 5.83
N GLY A 458 -17.52 -28.83 6.69
CA GLY A 458 -17.39 -27.78 7.68
C GLY A 458 -16.23 -28.03 8.68
N LEU A 459 -16.01 -29.28 9.09
CA LEU A 459 -14.87 -29.62 9.95
C LEU A 459 -13.53 -29.49 9.24
N VAL A 460 -13.46 -29.87 7.95
CA VAL A 460 -12.28 -29.64 7.11
C VAL A 460 -11.98 -28.14 6.95
N ALA A 461 -13.01 -27.33 6.71
CA ALA A 461 -12.87 -25.87 6.62
C ALA A 461 -12.41 -25.25 7.96
N LEU A 462 -12.92 -25.75 9.11
CA LEU A 462 -12.49 -25.33 10.44
C LEU A 462 -11.01 -25.68 10.69
N ALA A 463 -10.58 -26.87 10.29
CA ALA A 463 -9.17 -27.29 10.40
C ALA A 463 -8.27 -26.40 9.52
N ALA A 464 -8.68 -26.14 8.27
CA ALA A 464 -7.96 -25.25 7.35
C ALA A 464 -7.84 -23.80 7.90
N LEU A 465 -8.92 -23.26 8.45
CA LEU A 465 -8.92 -21.94 9.10
C LEU A 465 -7.99 -21.93 10.32
N THR A 466 -8.07 -22.95 11.17
CA THR A 466 -7.25 -23.05 12.39
C THR A 466 -5.77 -23.09 12.03
N LEU A 467 -5.37 -23.92 11.05
CA LEU A 467 -3.99 -24.01 10.57
C LEU A 467 -3.52 -22.69 9.95
N SER A 468 -4.38 -22.04 9.15
CA SER A 468 -4.07 -20.74 8.55
C SER A 468 -3.89 -19.64 9.60
N ALA A 469 -4.76 -19.60 10.61
CA ALA A 469 -4.67 -18.62 11.69
C ALA A 469 -3.42 -18.85 12.55
N LEU A 470 -3.06 -20.11 12.83
CA LEU A 470 -1.81 -20.48 13.53
C LEU A 470 -0.58 -20.07 12.69
N ALA A 471 -0.57 -20.35 11.39
CA ALA A 471 0.53 -19.97 10.51
C ALA A 471 0.73 -18.45 10.47
N VAL A 472 -0.35 -17.68 10.32
CA VAL A 472 -0.31 -16.21 10.32
C VAL A 472 0.12 -15.65 11.68
N ALA A 473 -0.33 -16.25 12.79
CA ALA A 473 0.11 -15.87 14.15
C ALA A 473 1.59 -16.17 14.39
N ASN A 474 2.06 -17.33 13.93
CA ASN A 474 3.46 -17.74 14.02
C ASN A 474 4.34 -16.83 13.16
N LEU A 475 3.91 -16.52 11.93
CA LEU A 475 4.56 -15.54 11.07
C LEU A 475 4.75 -14.20 11.79
N ARG A 476 3.69 -13.64 12.40
CA ARG A 476 3.76 -12.36 13.11
C ARG A 476 4.80 -12.37 14.25
N ARG A 477 4.92 -13.46 14.98
CA ARG A 477 5.89 -13.61 16.07
C ARG A 477 7.30 -13.95 15.60
N GLY A 478 7.40 -14.50 14.40
CA GLY A 478 8.66 -14.94 13.78
C GLY A 478 9.55 -13.77 13.32
N ARG A 479 10.75 -14.11 12.88
CA ARG A 479 11.74 -13.16 12.31
C ARG A 479 11.22 -12.52 11.02
N VAL A 480 10.59 -13.34 10.18
CA VAL A 480 10.03 -12.86 8.89
C VAL A 480 8.92 -11.84 9.13
N GLY A 481 8.02 -12.07 10.08
CA GLY A 481 6.96 -11.14 10.43
C GLY A 481 7.50 -9.79 10.92
N ARG A 482 8.54 -9.78 11.77
CA ARG A 482 9.22 -8.55 12.20
C ARG A 482 9.79 -7.78 11.01
N ARG A 483 10.43 -8.46 10.05
CA ARG A 483 10.97 -7.84 8.83
C ARG A 483 9.86 -7.26 7.95
N LEU A 484 8.74 -7.96 7.79
CA LEU A 484 7.59 -7.45 7.05
C LEU A 484 7.07 -6.17 7.68
N LEU A 485 6.93 -6.13 9.01
CA LEU A 485 6.50 -4.94 9.73
C LEU A 485 7.54 -3.79 9.65
N ALA A 486 8.82 -4.11 9.64
CA ALA A 486 9.87 -3.13 9.41
C ALA A 486 9.75 -2.51 8.01
N VAL A 487 9.58 -3.35 6.97
CA VAL A 487 9.34 -2.91 5.58
C VAL A 487 8.06 -2.08 5.46
N ARG A 488 6.98 -2.51 6.14
CA ARG A 488 5.72 -1.78 6.19
C ARG A 488 5.90 -0.38 6.77
N SER A 489 6.61 -0.27 7.89
CA SER A 489 6.78 0.99 8.61
C SER A 489 7.71 1.94 7.84
N ASN A 490 8.87 1.46 7.38
CA ASN A 490 9.82 2.24 6.61
C ASN A 490 10.78 1.33 5.82
N GLU A 491 10.59 1.27 4.50
CA GLU A 491 11.41 0.45 3.62
C GLU A 491 12.88 0.87 3.60
N ARG A 492 13.13 2.19 3.75
CA ARG A 492 14.47 2.77 3.73
C ARG A 492 15.24 2.39 5.01
N ALA A 493 14.60 2.56 6.17
CA ALA A 493 15.17 2.14 7.44
C ALA A 493 15.39 0.63 7.50
N ALA A 494 14.45 -0.17 7.00
CA ALA A 494 14.60 -1.62 6.90
C ALA A 494 15.80 -2.03 6.02
N ALA A 495 15.97 -1.39 4.85
CA ALA A 495 17.10 -1.65 3.96
C ALA A 495 18.45 -1.26 4.61
N ALA A 496 18.50 -0.15 5.37
CA ALA A 496 19.68 0.29 6.11
C ALA A 496 20.08 -0.66 7.25
N LEU A 497 19.16 -1.51 7.72
CA LEU A 497 19.41 -2.59 8.68
C LEU A 497 19.70 -3.94 8.00
N GLY A 498 19.90 -3.96 6.68
CA GLY A 498 20.22 -5.16 5.93
C GLY A 498 19.03 -6.06 5.57
N VAL A 499 17.79 -5.62 5.78
CA VAL A 499 16.57 -6.35 5.39
C VAL A 499 16.41 -6.33 3.87
N ASN A 500 16.08 -7.49 3.29
CA ASN A 500 15.76 -7.59 1.86
C ASN A 500 14.29 -7.22 1.62
N VAL A 501 14.04 -5.94 1.31
CA VAL A 501 12.71 -5.39 1.05
C VAL A 501 12.03 -6.12 -0.12
N PHE A 502 12.77 -6.41 -1.19
CA PHE A 502 12.26 -7.08 -2.38
C PHE A 502 11.73 -8.48 -2.08
N VAL A 503 12.57 -9.32 -1.44
CA VAL A 503 12.20 -10.69 -1.06
C VAL A 503 11.06 -10.69 -0.05
N GLY A 504 11.07 -9.76 0.91
CA GLY A 504 9.99 -9.62 1.89
C GLY A 504 8.62 -9.37 1.23
N LYS A 505 8.57 -8.45 0.27
CA LYS A 505 7.35 -8.17 -0.49
C LYS A 505 6.90 -9.36 -1.33
N LEU A 506 7.81 -10.00 -2.09
CA LEU A 506 7.48 -11.19 -2.87
C LEU A 506 6.92 -12.31 -2.01
N TYR A 507 7.54 -12.57 -0.87
CA TYR A 507 7.07 -13.57 0.07
C TYR A 507 5.67 -13.28 0.60
N ALA A 508 5.39 -12.01 0.96
CA ALA A 508 4.07 -11.61 1.42
C ALA A 508 3.00 -11.85 0.36
N PHE A 509 3.27 -11.52 -0.91
CA PHE A 509 2.37 -11.81 -2.01
C PHE A 509 2.20 -13.31 -2.26
N ALA A 510 3.27 -14.08 -2.28
CA ALA A 510 3.21 -15.53 -2.48
C ALA A 510 2.38 -16.23 -1.39
N LEU A 511 2.64 -15.91 -0.12
CA LEU A 511 1.92 -16.49 1.00
C LEU A 511 0.45 -16.06 1.02
N ALA A 512 0.18 -14.77 0.77
CA ALA A 512 -1.19 -14.26 0.70
C ALA A 512 -1.98 -14.93 -0.44
N SER A 513 -1.34 -15.15 -1.60
CA SER A 513 -1.98 -15.84 -2.74
C SER A 513 -2.22 -17.31 -2.46
N ALA A 514 -1.31 -17.98 -1.76
CA ALA A 514 -1.52 -19.37 -1.30
C ALA A 514 -2.70 -19.47 -0.33
N LEU A 515 -2.81 -18.55 0.63
CA LEU A 515 -3.97 -18.49 1.55
C LEU A 515 -5.27 -18.16 0.80
N ALA A 516 -5.22 -17.22 -0.16
CA ALA A 516 -6.36 -16.90 -0.99
C ALA A 516 -6.81 -18.12 -1.82
N ALA A 517 -5.86 -18.87 -2.40
CA ALA A 517 -6.15 -20.11 -3.12
C ALA A 517 -6.80 -21.17 -2.23
N LEU A 518 -6.30 -21.36 -1.00
CA LEU A 518 -6.94 -22.26 -0.03
C LEU A 518 -8.40 -21.86 0.20
N ALA A 519 -8.67 -20.58 0.40
CA ALA A 519 -10.05 -20.08 0.53
C ALA A 519 -10.87 -20.33 -0.73
N GLY A 520 -10.29 -20.05 -1.91
CA GLY A 520 -10.94 -20.27 -3.21
C GLY A 520 -11.29 -21.73 -3.47
N VAL A 521 -10.39 -22.66 -3.14
CA VAL A 521 -10.65 -24.10 -3.24
C VAL A 521 -11.79 -24.53 -2.31
N LEU A 522 -11.80 -24.03 -1.07
CA LEU A 522 -12.89 -24.34 -0.13
C LEU A 522 -14.24 -23.78 -0.61
N LEU A 523 -14.26 -22.61 -1.25
CA LEU A 523 -15.49 -22.06 -1.84
C LEU A 523 -15.91 -22.85 -3.09
N ALA A 524 -14.96 -23.25 -3.93
CA ALA A 524 -15.22 -23.97 -5.17
C ALA A 524 -15.88 -25.35 -4.92
N PHE A 525 -15.34 -26.12 -3.99
CA PHE A 525 -15.82 -27.47 -3.68
C PHE A 525 -17.13 -27.50 -2.87
N GLN A 526 -17.75 -26.36 -2.61
CA GLN A 526 -19.12 -26.29 -2.09
C GLN A 526 -20.19 -26.56 -3.14
N GLY A 527 -19.86 -26.36 -4.43
CA GLY A 527 -20.75 -26.60 -5.55
C GLY A 527 -20.28 -27.76 -6.42
N ALA A 528 -21.09 -28.13 -7.37
CA ALA A 528 -20.76 -29.16 -8.37
C ALA A 528 -19.87 -28.61 -9.51
N THR A 529 -19.85 -27.29 -9.71
CA THR A 529 -19.15 -26.60 -10.81
C THR A 529 -18.57 -25.29 -10.35
N VAL A 530 -17.35 -24.98 -10.75
CA VAL A 530 -16.71 -23.68 -10.52
C VAL A 530 -17.01 -22.76 -11.70
N LEU A 531 -17.60 -21.62 -11.41
CA LEU A 531 -17.96 -20.61 -12.41
C LEU A 531 -17.06 -19.37 -12.28
N PRO A 532 -16.59 -18.76 -13.39
CA PRO A 532 -15.82 -17.51 -13.35
C PRO A 532 -16.54 -16.38 -12.61
N ALA A 533 -17.85 -16.25 -12.82
CA ALA A 533 -18.68 -15.22 -12.19
C ALA A 533 -18.64 -15.24 -10.66
N GLN A 534 -18.30 -16.38 -10.04
CA GLN A 534 -18.16 -16.50 -8.59
C GLN A 534 -16.93 -15.74 -8.05
N PHE A 535 -15.92 -15.43 -8.88
CA PHE A 535 -14.65 -14.84 -8.48
C PHE A 535 -14.39 -13.49 -9.15
N ASP A 536 -15.39 -12.63 -9.17
CA ASP A 536 -15.33 -11.32 -9.81
C ASP A 536 -14.33 -10.34 -9.14
N VAL A 537 -13.88 -9.37 -9.91
CA VAL A 537 -12.87 -8.42 -9.47
C VAL A 537 -13.39 -7.44 -8.42
N LEU A 538 -14.65 -7.04 -8.50
CA LEU A 538 -15.25 -6.07 -7.57
C LEU A 538 -15.39 -6.65 -6.16
N THR A 539 -15.61 -7.95 -6.06
CA THR A 539 -15.59 -8.64 -4.77
C THR A 539 -14.20 -8.58 -4.10
N SER A 540 -13.10 -8.50 -4.87
CA SER A 540 -11.78 -8.22 -4.28
C SER A 540 -11.76 -6.87 -3.53
N ILE A 541 -12.43 -5.86 -4.06
CA ILE A 541 -12.55 -4.54 -3.41
C ILE A 541 -13.39 -4.67 -2.13
N THR A 542 -14.49 -5.40 -2.19
CA THR A 542 -15.36 -5.66 -1.04
C THR A 542 -14.60 -6.38 0.08
N VAL A 543 -13.82 -7.41 -0.24
CA VAL A 543 -13.01 -8.18 0.73
C VAL A 543 -12.02 -7.26 1.46
N ILE A 544 -11.37 -6.34 0.74
CA ILE A 544 -10.47 -5.37 1.38
C ILE A 544 -11.25 -4.40 2.24
N GLY A 545 -12.37 -3.87 1.74
CA GLY A 545 -13.24 -2.97 2.50
C GLY A 545 -13.68 -3.58 3.84
N VAL A 546 -14.22 -4.78 3.82
CA VAL A 546 -14.63 -5.46 5.06
C VAL A 546 -13.45 -5.88 5.94
N SER A 547 -12.28 -6.19 5.35
CA SER A 547 -11.06 -6.46 6.13
C SER A 547 -10.62 -5.23 6.94
N VAL A 548 -10.77 -4.03 6.37
CA VAL A 548 -10.50 -2.77 7.09
C VAL A 548 -11.53 -2.55 8.18
N VAL A 549 -12.81 -2.83 7.91
CA VAL A 549 -13.88 -2.78 8.92
C VAL A 549 -13.60 -3.72 10.09
N GLY A 550 -13.20 -4.96 9.81
CA GLY A 550 -12.85 -5.94 10.84
C GLY A 550 -11.62 -5.55 11.65
N GLY A 551 -10.62 -4.97 10.98
CA GLY A 551 -9.30 -4.61 11.53
C GLY A 551 -8.16 -5.36 10.84
N ILE A 552 -7.66 -4.78 9.77
CA ILE A 552 -6.76 -5.40 8.76
C ILE A 552 -5.45 -5.95 9.31
N GLY A 553 -5.01 -5.49 10.49
CA GLY A 553 -3.73 -5.92 11.12
C GLY A 553 -3.88 -7.06 12.12
N THR A 554 -5.08 -7.61 12.32
CA THR A 554 -5.36 -8.56 13.40
C THR A 554 -6.09 -9.83 12.91
N ILE A 555 -5.75 -10.98 13.50
CA ILE A 555 -6.42 -12.25 13.17
C ILE A 555 -7.90 -12.20 13.57
N GLY A 556 -8.21 -11.65 14.75
CA GLY A 556 -9.60 -11.48 15.18
C GLY A 556 -10.40 -10.53 14.28
N GLY A 557 -9.74 -9.52 13.73
CA GLY A 557 -10.33 -8.64 12.72
C GLY A 557 -10.68 -9.36 11.42
N ALA A 558 -9.81 -10.26 10.96
CA ALA A 558 -10.06 -11.08 9.78
C ALA A 558 -11.28 -12.02 9.99
N LEU A 559 -11.41 -12.61 11.16
CA LEU A 559 -12.58 -13.44 11.52
C LEU A 559 -13.88 -12.62 11.56
N LEU A 560 -13.86 -11.43 12.15
CA LEU A 560 -15.03 -10.54 12.15
C LEU A 560 -15.38 -10.03 10.76
N ALA A 561 -14.38 -9.69 9.94
CA ALA A 561 -14.58 -9.25 8.57
C ALA A 561 -15.34 -10.29 7.72
N SER A 562 -15.01 -11.57 7.89
CA SER A 562 -15.59 -12.65 7.10
C SER A 562 -17.11 -12.80 7.30
N THR A 563 -17.63 -12.41 8.46
CA THR A 563 -19.09 -12.46 8.74
C THR A 563 -19.88 -11.42 7.94
N LEU A 564 -19.24 -10.38 7.41
CA LEU A 564 -19.86 -9.33 6.61
C LEU A 564 -19.87 -9.64 5.12
N LEU A 565 -19.31 -10.78 4.70
CA LEU A 565 -19.26 -11.18 3.31
C LEU A 565 -20.49 -12.03 2.92
N PRO A 566 -20.96 -11.93 1.65
CA PRO A 566 -22.18 -12.64 1.22
C PRO A 566 -22.08 -14.15 1.32
N GLY A 567 -23.21 -14.82 1.60
CA GLY A 567 -23.31 -16.29 1.69
C GLY A 567 -22.84 -16.89 3.02
N GLY A 568 -22.24 -16.08 3.90
CA GLY A 568 -21.79 -16.52 5.22
C GLY A 568 -22.86 -16.40 6.32
N VAL A 569 -22.39 -16.55 7.55
CA VAL A 569 -23.23 -16.50 8.77
C VAL A 569 -24.01 -15.18 8.87
N GLY A 570 -23.39 -14.04 8.50
CA GLY A 570 -24.07 -12.75 8.51
C GLY A 570 -25.27 -12.70 7.58
N THR A 571 -25.16 -13.26 6.36
CA THR A 571 -26.26 -13.40 5.44
C THR A 571 -27.36 -14.28 6.02
N GLN A 572 -26.98 -15.43 6.60
CA GLN A 572 -27.93 -16.38 7.16
C GLN A 572 -28.70 -15.82 8.38
N ILE A 573 -28.05 -15.02 9.22
CA ILE A 573 -28.72 -14.32 10.35
C ILE A 573 -29.76 -13.34 9.80
N LEU A 574 -29.41 -12.59 8.76
CA LEU A 574 -30.27 -11.55 8.20
C LEU A 574 -31.38 -12.13 7.31
N HIS A 575 -31.20 -13.33 6.76
CA HIS A 575 -32.21 -14.02 5.98
C HIS A 575 -33.50 -14.31 6.77
N GLY A 576 -33.35 -14.57 8.07
CA GLY A 576 -34.48 -14.76 9.00
C GLY A 576 -35.30 -13.50 9.29
N VAL A 577 -34.89 -12.31 8.80
CA VAL A 577 -35.53 -11.02 9.06
C VAL A 577 -35.89 -10.35 7.73
N ASP A 578 -37.07 -10.63 7.20
CA ASP A 578 -37.69 -10.00 6.01
C ASP A 578 -36.72 -9.74 4.82
N ASN A 579 -35.88 -10.73 4.48
CA ASN A 579 -34.86 -10.64 3.41
C ASN A 579 -33.87 -9.47 3.61
N LEU A 580 -33.52 -9.16 4.83
CA LEU A 580 -32.60 -8.07 5.14
C LEU A 580 -31.18 -8.32 4.61
N GLU A 581 -30.84 -9.55 4.25
CA GLU A 581 -29.56 -9.96 3.66
C GLU A 581 -29.16 -9.16 2.43
N ARG A 582 -30.13 -8.77 1.59
CA ARG A 582 -29.88 -7.95 0.39
C ARG A 582 -29.26 -6.58 0.70
N TYR A 583 -29.45 -6.07 1.92
CA TYR A 583 -28.86 -4.82 2.37
C TYR A 583 -27.45 -4.95 2.93
N LEU A 584 -26.96 -6.18 3.14
CA LEU A 584 -25.64 -6.42 3.74
C LEU A 584 -24.50 -5.72 3.00
N PRO A 585 -24.41 -5.71 1.64
CA PRO A 585 -23.39 -4.96 0.93
C PRO A 585 -23.47 -3.46 1.17
N LEU A 586 -24.67 -2.88 1.23
CA LEU A 586 -24.88 -1.46 1.52
C LEU A 586 -24.44 -1.12 2.95
N VAL A 587 -24.86 -1.93 3.91
CA VAL A 587 -24.46 -1.78 5.33
C VAL A 587 -22.95 -1.89 5.47
N SER A 588 -22.33 -2.84 4.81
CA SER A 588 -20.87 -3.04 4.81
C SER A 588 -20.12 -1.81 4.28
N GLY A 589 -20.58 -1.22 3.16
CA GLY A 589 -20.02 -0.01 2.58
C GLY A 589 -20.17 1.21 3.50
N LEU A 590 -21.37 1.45 4.05
CA LEU A 590 -21.62 2.53 5.00
C LEU A 590 -20.78 2.37 6.28
N PHE A 591 -20.65 1.12 6.74
CA PHE A 591 -19.88 0.82 7.94
C PHE A 591 -18.39 1.02 7.73
N LEU A 592 -17.88 0.71 6.54
CA LEU A 592 -16.51 1.04 6.14
C LEU A 592 -16.26 2.56 6.23
N LEU A 593 -17.16 3.36 5.69
CA LEU A 593 -17.05 4.82 5.75
C LEU A 593 -17.10 5.33 7.19
N TYR A 594 -17.95 4.74 8.03
CA TYR A 594 -18.05 5.09 9.46
C TYR A 594 -16.74 4.76 10.22
N VAL A 595 -16.19 3.56 10.04
CA VAL A 595 -14.94 3.12 10.69
C VAL A 595 -13.78 4.03 10.30
N LEU A 596 -13.62 4.31 9.00
CA LEU A 596 -12.56 5.19 8.50
C LEU A 596 -12.69 6.62 9.02
N ARG A 597 -13.91 7.17 9.06
CA ARG A 597 -14.18 8.51 9.60
C ARG A 597 -13.89 8.59 11.09
N SER A 598 -14.16 7.53 11.85
CA SER A 598 -13.95 7.51 13.30
C SER A 598 -12.49 7.39 13.72
N GLY A 599 -11.56 7.16 12.76
CA GLY A 599 -10.14 6.99 13.00
C GLY A 599 -9.79 5.76 13.86
N ARG A 600 -10.68 4.76 13.92
CA ARG A 600 -10.53 3.55 14.75
C ARG A 600 -9.92 2.42 13.92
N ASN A 601 -9.13 1.56 14.57
CA ASN A 601 -8.46 0.42 13.93
C ASN A 601 -9.38 -0.78 13.62
N GLY A 602 -10.67 -0.55 13.46
CA GLY A 602 -11.67 -1.57 13.10
C GLY A 602 -12.47 -2.11 14.29
N LEU A 603 -13.46 -2.94 13.95
CA LEU A 603 -14.40 -3.54 14.90
C LEU A 603 -13.73 -4.38 15.99
N TYR A 604 -12.67 -5.09 15.63
CA TYR A 604 -11.99 -5.96 16.59
C TYR A 604 -11.44 -5.16 17.77
N GLU A 605 -10.81 -4.03 17.52
CA GLU A 605 -10.26 -3.19 18.60
C GLU A 605 -11.36 -2.53 19.42
N MET A 606 -12.44 -2.09 18.76
CA MET A 606 -13.63 -1.57 19.44
C MET A 606 -14.23 -2.62 20.38
N ASN A 607 -14.43 -3.84 19.89
CA ASN A 607 -15.00 -4.94 20.68
C ASN A 607 -14.02 -5.45 21.75
N ALA A 608 -12.72 -5.45 21.49
CA ALA A 608 -11.72 -5.84 22.49
C ALA A 608 -11.71 -4.91 23.72
N HIS A 609 -11.98 -3.62 23.52
CA HIS A 609 -12.19 -2.67 24.63
C HIS A 609 -13.46 -3.00 25.42
N LEU A 610 -14.55 -3.31 24.72
CA LEU A 610 -15.82 -3.69 25.34
C LEU A 610 -15.67 -5.02 26.12
N VAL A 611 -15.08 -6.03 25.52
CA VAL A 611 -14.83 -7.35 26.15
C VAL A 611 -13.94 -7.21 27.38
N ARG A 612 -12.89 -6.38 27.30
CA ARG A 612 -12.04 -6.09 28.48
C ARG A 612 -12.81 -5.36 29.58
N ARG A 613 -13.74 -4.48 29.24
CA ARG A 613 -14.60 -3.77 30.19
C ARG A 613 -15.58 -4.73 30.85
N ILE A 614 -16.23 -5.60 30.09
CA ILE A 614 -17.14 -6.64 30.56
C ILE A 614 -16.38 -7.67 31.41
N GLY A 615 -15.21 -8.12 30.99
CA GLY A 615 -14.36 -9.04 31.74
C GLY A 615 -13.93 -8.50 33.11
N ARG A 616 -13.70 -7.19 33.20
CA ARG A 616 -13.44 -6.51 34.50
C ARG A 616 -14.69 -6.46 35.37
N LEU A 617 -15.84 -6.21 34.78
CA LEU A 617 -17.14 -6.22 35.47
C LEU A 617 -17.48 -7.61 36.02
N LEU A 618 -17.22 -8.65 35.25
CA LEU A 618 -17.48 -10.05 35.62
C LEU A 618 -16.37 -10.66 36.49
N ARG A 619 -15.38 -9.87 36.94
CA ARG A 619 -14.23 -10.31 37.74
C ARG A 619 -13.51 -11.56 37.18
N VAL A 620 -13.53 -11.71 35.85
CA VAL A 620 -12.74 -12.76 35.19
C VAL A 620 -11.27 -12.51 35.51
N PRO A 621 -10.53 -13.49 36.11
CA PRO A 621 -9.15 -13.29 36.48
C PRO A 621 -8.34 -12.85 35.27
N SER A 622 -7.86 -11.61 35.27
CA SER A 622 -6.82 -11.20 34.33
C SER A 622 -5.57 -11.96 34.72
N PHE A 623 -5.19 -12.96 33.93
CA PHE A 623 -3.89 -13.59 34.11
C PHE A 623 -2.83 -12.48 34.10
N PRO A 624 -1.98 -12.42 35.15
CA PRO A 624 -0.93 -11.44 35.25
C PRO A 624 -0.06 -11.49 33.98
N PRO A 625 0.47 -10.35 33.51
CA PRO A 625 1.53 -10.39 32.50
C PRO A 625 2.59 -11.37 33.03
N ARG A 626 3.04 -12.27 32.13
CA ARG A 626 4.11 -13.21 32.48
C ARG A 626 5.23 -12.45 33.19
N PRO A 627 5.83 -13.03 34.25
CA PRO A 627 6.94 -12.38 34.92
C PRO A 627 7.99 -11.97 33.90
N ARG A 628 8.54 -10.77 34.11
CA ARG A 628 9.66 -10.25 33.33
C ARG A 628 10.64 -11.39 33.12
N SER A 629 10.93 -11.66 31.85
CA SER A 629 11.95 -12.63 31.47
C SER A 629 13.16 -12.42 32.35
N GLU A 630 13.72 -13.51 32.89
CA GLU A 630 14.94 -13.58 33.63
C GLU A 630 15.89 -12.44 33.22
N ARG A 631 16.37 -11.69 34.21
CA ARG A 631 17.44 -10.70 34.02
C ARG A 631 18.53 -11.43 33.26
N GLU A 632 18.65 -11.11 31.96
CA GLU A 632 19.70 -11.67 31.13
C GLU A 632 21.03 -11.42 31.86
N GLN A 633 21.77 -12.49 32.08
CA GLN A 633 23.02 -12.46 32.85
C GLN A 633 23.97 -11.40 32.30
N PRO A 634 24.83 -10.79 33.15
CA PRO A 634 25.79 -9.80 32.74
C PRO A 634 26.75 -10.37 31.70
N VAL A 635 26.57 -9.99 30.46
CA VAL A 635 27.52 -10.26 29.38
C VAL A 635 28.52 -9.10 29.39
N THR A 636 29.77 -9.41 29.72
CA THR A 636 30.92 -8.53 29.50
C THR A 636 30.93 -8.06 28.02
N PRO A 637 31.45 -6.86 27.70
CA PRO A 637 31.57 -6.45 26.31
C PRO A 637 32.19 -7.58 25.49
N PRO A 638 31.62 -7.97 24.35
CA PRO A 638 32.08 -9.15 23.64
C PRO A 638 33.53 -8.97 23.20
N HIS A 639 34.42 -9.84 23.67
CA HIS A 639 35.81 -9.89 23.22
C HIS A 639 35.95 -10.34 21.75
N ASP A 640 34.89 -10.88 21.16
CA ASP A 640 34.82 -11.42 19.79
C ASP A 640 34.07 -10.46 18.85
N ARG A 641 34.49 -9.20 18.78
CA ARG A 641 33.97 -8.26 17.80
C ARG A 641 34.64 -8.47 16.45
N ARG A 642 33.87 -8.22 15.42
CA ARG A 642 34.43 -8.13 14.06
C ARG A 642 35.47 -7.01 14.06
N PRO A 643 36.64 -7.18 13.44
CA PRO A 643 37.66 -6.15 13.37
C PRO A 643 37.09 -4.87 12.77
N SER A 644 37.38 -3.74 13.39
CA SER A 644 37.02 -2.42 12.90
C SER A 644 37.55 -2.15 11.50
N ARG A 645 36.92 -1.28 10.75
CA ARG A 645 37.31 -0.95 9.39
C ARG A 645 37.30 0.53 9.13
N ALA A 646 38.27 0.98 8.34
CA ALA A 646 38.29 2.33 7.82
C ALA A 646 37.36 2.49 6.61
N LEU A 647 36.71 3.64 6.48
CA LEU A 647 35.96 4.02 5.30
C LEU A 647 36.66 5.21 4.62
N HIS A 648 37.16 4.97 3.42
CA HIS A 648 37.84 5.96 2.59
C HIS A 648 36.93 6.45 1.48
N VAL A 649 36.80 7.75 1.35
CA VAL A 649 36.01 8.43 0.31
C VAL A 649 36.94 9.38 -0.44
N SER A 650 37.02 9.21 -1.77
CA SER A 650 37.86 10.07 -2.62
C SER A 650 37.04 10.63 -3.76
N ASP A 651 37.16 11.95 -3.96
CA ASP A 651 36.62 12.72 -5.08
C ASP A 651 35.12 12.48 -5.34
N LEU A 652 34.35 12.39 -4.25
CA LEU A 652 32.93 12.07 -4.31
C LEU A 652 32.16 13.19 -4.98
N ARG A 653 31.46 12.86 -6.08
CA ARG A 653 30.55 13.76 -6.78
C ARG A 653 29.19 13.15 -6.93
N VAL A 654 28.16 13.93 -6.61
CA VAL A 654 26.74 13.53 -6.75
C VAL A 654 25.98 14.64 -7.44
N GLN A 655 25.32 14.29 -8.55
CA GLN A 655 24.55 15.23 -9.37
C GLN A 655 23.12 14.73 -9.58
N PHE A 656 22.15 15.61 -9.45
CA PHE A 656 20.73 15.37 -9.69
C PHE A 656 20.25 16.25 -10.85
N GLY A 657 20.14 15.69 -12.05
CA GLY A 657 19.82 16.48 -13.24
C GLY A 657 20.87 17.57 -13.48
N GLY A 658 20.47 18.83 -13.45
CA GLY A 658 21.38 19.99 -13.60
C GLY A 658 22.07 20.44 -12.30
N VAL A 659 21.70 19.89 -11.13
CA VAL A 659 22.20 20.36 -9.83
C VAL A 659 23.29 19.42 -9.31
N VAL A 660 24.48 19.96 -9.06
CA VAL A 660 25.57 19.27 -8.37
C VAL A 660 25.36 19.45 -6.87
N ALA A 661 25.02 18.38 -6.17
CA ALA A 661 24.72 18.40 -4.73
C ALA A 661 25.96 18.11 -3.87
N VAL A 662 26.95 17.41 -4.41
CA VAL A 662 28.26 17.13 -3.78
C VAL A 662 29.29 17.19 -4.90
N ASP A 663 30.36 17.93 -4.68
CA ASP A 663 31.44 18.14 -5.63
C ASP A 663 32.79 17.95 -4.95
N ASP A 664 33.51 16.94 -5.40
CA ASP A 664 34.90 16.63 -5.05
C ASP A 664 35.15 16.48 -3.52
N VAL A 665 34.24 15.81 -2.81
CA VAL A 665 34.34 15.57 -1.37
C VAL A 665 35.15 14.30 -1.09
N SER A 666 36.25 14.46 -0.36
CA SER A 666 37.08 13.35 0.13
C SER A 666 37.12 13.38 1.65
N LEU A 667 36.96 12.22 2.29
CA LEU A 667 37.07 12.07 3.75
C LEU A 667 37.46 10.65 4.15
N ASP A 668 38.09 10.52 5.31
CA ASP A 668 38.51 9.27 5.90
C ASP A 668 37.87 9.09 7.26
N LEU A 669 37.23 7.94 7.48
CA LEU A 669 36.72 7.55 8.79
C LEU A 669 37.58 6.42 9.31
N VAL A 670 38.23 6.68 10.45
CA VAL A 670 39.24 5.78 11.04
C VAL A 670 38.64 5.16 12.32
N PRO A 671 38.95 3.89 12.63
CA PRO A 671 38.50 3.25 13.87
C PRO A 671 38.97 4.06 15.12
N GLY A 672 38.12 4.14 16.11
CA GLY A 672 38.36 4.85 17.34
C GLY A 672 38.18 6.38 17.28
N GLU A 673 37.88 6.95 16.09
CA GLU A 673 37.73 8.40 15.89
C GLU A 673 36.29 8.79 15.57
N VAL A 674 35.90 9.99 16.02
CA VAL A 674 34.64 10.66 15.63
C VAL A 674 34.99 11.77 14.63
N HIS A 675 34.51 11.62 13.38
CA HIS A 675 34.65 12.61 12.33
C HIS A 675 33.38 13.45 12.21
N GLY A 676 33.46 14.75 12.43
CA GLY A 676 32.36 15.71 12.29
C GLY A 676 32.19 16.14 10.82
N LEU A 677 30.97 16.17 10.31
CA LEU A 677 30.64 16.76 9.03
C LEU A 677 29.59 17.85 9.23
N ILE A 678 30.05 19.11 9.14
CA ILE A 678 29.21 20.28 9.39
C ILE A 678 29.05 21.14 8.13
N GLY A 679 28.19 22.15 8.19
CA GLY A 679 27.93 23.09 7.09
C GLY A 679 26.51 23.63 7.13
N PRO A 680 26.19 24.72 6.42
CA PRO A 680 24.85 25.29 6.37
C PRO A 680 23.83 24.34 5.76
N ASN A 681 22.53 24.73 5.85
CA ASN A 681 21.46 23.98 5.20
C ASN A 681 21.64 23.99 3.68
N GLY A 682 21.51 22.82 3.06
CA GLY A 682 21.73 22.68 1.61
C GLY A 682 23.20 22.43 1.21
N ALA A 683 24.16 22.42 2.14
CA ALA A 683 25.57 22.18 1.85
C ALA A 683 25.91 20.75 1.33
N GLY A 684 24.96 19.84 1.25
CA GLY A 684 25.18 18.49 0.69
C GLY A 684 25.44 17.40 1.74
N LYS A 685 25.47 17.69 3.05
CA LYS A 685 25.77 16.73 4.15
C LYS A 685 24.96 15.43 4.07
N THR A 686 23.65 15.56 3.93
CA THR A 686 22.76 14.41 3.82
C THR A 686 22.99 13.61 2.53
N THR A 687 23.33 14.29 1.43
CA THR A 687 23.66 13.64 0.16
C THR A 687 24.93 12.81 0.28
N VAL A 688 25.92 13.30 1.02
CA VAL A 688 27.14 12.52 1.37
C VAL A 688 26.74 11.24 2.12
N ILE A 689 25.96 11.34 3.24
CA ILE A 689 25.51 10.15 3.98
C ILE A 689 24.69 9.19 3.08
N ASP A 690 23.80 9.71 2.23
CA ASP A 690 23.01 8.91 1.31
C ASP A 690 23.90 8.19 0.28
N ALA A 691 24.99 8.82 -0.18
CA ALA A 691 25.98 8.19 -1.04
C ALA A 691 26.78 7.12 -0.29
N LEU A 692 27.22 7.37 0.97
CA LEU A 692 27.95 6.41 1.80
C LEU A 692 27.12 5.19 2.16
N THR A 693 25.82 5.37 2.37
CA THR A 693 24.88 4.27 2.69
C THR A 693 24.28 3.57 1.48
N GLY A 694 24.55 4.04 0.25
CA GLY A 694 24.12 3.41 -0.99
C GLY A 694 22.66 3.69 -1.37
N PHE A 695 22.03 4.72 -0.80
CA PHE A 695 20.73 5.22 -1.25
C PHE A 695 20.84 6.10 -2.49
N VAL A 696 21.99 6.75 -2.66
CA VAL A 696 22.32 7.52 -3.85
C VAL A 696 23.60 6.94 -4.45
N ARG A 697 23.63 6.80 -5.76
CA ARG A 697 24.84 6.38 -6.48
C ARG A 697 25.69 7.62 -6.78
N PRO A 698 27.00 7.61 -6.46
CA PRO A 698 27.91 8.65 -6.88
C PRO A 698 27.93 8.77 -8.41
N THR A 699 28.02 10.00 -8.91
CA THR A 699 28.27 10.26 -10.33
C THR A 699 29.72 10.03 -10.66
N ARG A 700 30.64 10.38 -9.72
CA ARG A 700 32.09 10.20 -9.80
C ARG A 700 32.64 9.98 -8.40
N GLY A 701 33.88 9.47 -8.30
CA GLY A 701 34.56 9.23 -7.05
C GLY A 701 34.49 7.77 -6.58
N THR A 702 35.23 7.47 -5.52
CA THR A 702 35.32 6.11 -4.96
C THR A 702 34.93 6.09 -3.48
N ILE A 703 34.30 4.99 -3.07
CA ILE A 703 33.99 4.71 -1.67
C ILE A 703 34.54 3.32 -1.38
N ARG A 704 35.48 3.23 -0.44
CA ARG A 704 36.15 1.97 -0.08
C ARG A 704 35.94 1.69 1.41
N LEU A 705 35.63 0.45 1.73
CA LEU A 705 35.63 -0.08 3.10
C LEU A 705 36.87 -0.95 3.21
N ASP A 706 37.93 -0.49 3.88
CA ASP A 706 39.30 -0.95 3.75
C ASP A 706 39.70 -1.03 2.25
N ASP A 707 40.09 -2.22 1.78
CA ASP A 707 40.49 -2.46 0.38
C ASP A 707 39.34 -2.69 -0.59
N SER A 708 38.10 -2.85 -0.10
CA SER A 708 36.95 -3.20 -0.92
C SER A 708 36.21 -1.97 -1.42
N SER A 709 36.05 -1.81 -2.74
CA SER A 709 35.17 -0.79 -3.31
C SER A 709 33.72 -1.14 -3.06
N ILE A 710 32.99 -0.29 -2.34
CA ILE A 710 31.58 -0.47 -1.99
C ILE A 710 30.64 0.44 -2.80
N ALA A 711 31.17 1.29 -3.68
CA ALA A 711 30.36 2.21 -4.48
C ALA A 711 29.22 1.52 -5.27
N PRO A 712 29.41 0.35 -5.92
CA PRO A 712 28.33 -0.34 -6.63
C PRO A 712 27.35 -1.09 -5.73
N TRP A 713 27.61 -1.20 -4.41
CA TRP A 713 26.80 -2.01 -3.51
C TRP A 713 25.50 -1.30 -3.13
N SER A 714 24.42 -2.08 -3.04
CA SER A 714 23.14 -1.60 -2.50
C SER A 714 23.23 -1.29 -1.01
N ALA A 715 22.31 -0.47 -0.51
CA ALA A 715 22.24 -0.10 0.92
C ALA A 715 22.22 -1.34 1.83
N ARG A 716 21.41 -2.37 1.48
CA ARG A 716 21.39 -3.65 2.20
C ARG A 716 22.78 -4.31 2.28
N ARG A 717 23.55 -4.33 1.17
CA ARG A 717 24.87 -4.99 1.13
C ARG A 717 25.88 -4.23 1.97
N ARG A 718 25.83 -2.89 1.96
CA ARG A 718 26.66 -2.03 2.82
C ARG A 718 26.33 -2.22 4.29
N ALA A 719 25.04 -2.24 4.64
CA ALA A 719 24.61 -2.52 6.00
C ALA A 719 25.13 -3.89 6.51
N ARG A 720 25.02 -4.93 5.69
CA ARG A 720 25.56 -6.27 6.01
C ARG A 720 27.09 -6.31 6.09
N ALA A 721 27.77 -5.40 5.42
CA ALA A 721 29.23 -5.25 5.52
C ALA A 721 29.68 -4.45 6.75
N GLY A 722 28.73 -3.89 7.53
CA GLY A 722 28.99 -3.19 8.77
C GLY A 722 28.93 -1.66 8.65
N VAL A 723 28.29 -1.09 7.62
CA VAL A 723 28.01 0.36 7.56
C VAL A 723 26.58 0.61 8.05
N ALA A 724 26.41 1.09 9.29
CA ALA A 724 25.11 1.41 9.86
C ALA A 724 24.86 2.92 9.89
N ARG A 725 23.57 3.29 9.93
CA ARG A 725 23.14 4.68 9.97
C ARG A 725 22.00 4.89 10.96
N SER A 726 22.03 5.99 11.71
CA SER A 726 20.84 6.59 12.27
C SER A 726 20.24 7.61 11.28
N PHE A 727 18.93 7.82 11.34
CA PHE A 727 18.24 8.78 10.48
C PHE A 727 17.85 10.03 11.28
N GLN A 728 17.84 11.18 10.62
CA GLN A 728 17.43 12.46 11.19
C GLN A 728 15.99 12.40 11.74
N SER A 729 15.04 11.85 10.96
CA SER A 729 13.71 11.44 11.46
C SER A 729 13.86 10.06 12.08
N LEU A 730 13.49 9.90 13.33
CA LEU A 730 13.75 8.69 14.17
C LEU A 730 13.55 7.34 13.49
N GLU A 731 12.67 7.25 12.48
CA GLU A 731 12.37 6.10 11.62
C GLU A 731 12.29 4.75 12.37
N LEU A 732 11.77 4.78 13.62
CA LEU A 732 11.51 3.61 14.42
C LEU A 732 10.29 2.86 13.88
N PHE A 733 10.29 1.55 14.01
CA PHE A 733 9.19 0.70 13.61
C PHE A 733 8.08 0.75 14.68
N ALA A 734 7.08 1.59 14.46
CA ALA A 734 6.05 1.94 15.45
C ALA A 734 5.21 0.73 15.94
N ASP A 735 5.04 -0.28 15.10
CA ASP A 735 4.28 -1.49 15.42
C ASP A 735 5.09 -2.54 16.20
N LEU A 736 6.41 -2.35 16.29
CA LEU A 736 7.33 -3.23 17.00
C LEU A 736 7.69 -2.63 18.37
N SER A 737 7.88 -3.49 19.38
CA SER A 737 8.46 -3.08 20.66
C SER A 737 9.92 -2.65 20.51
N VAL A 738 10.53 -2.03 21.54
CA VAL A 738 11.97 -1.71 21.54
C VAL A 738 12.80 -2.96 21.31
N ARG A 739 12.49 -4.06 22.02
CA ARG A 739 13.13 -5.37 21.83
C ARG A 739 13.03 -5.87 20.39
N GLU A 740 11.85 -5.77 19.76
CA GLU A 740 11.64 -6.18 18.36
C GLU A 740 12.37 -5.25 17.39
N ASN A 741 12.43 -3.94 17.65
CA ASN A 741 13.21 -2.99 16.85
C ASN A 741 14.70 -3.35 16.82
N LEU A 742 15.28 -3.68 17.97
CA LEU A 742 16.68 -4.12 18.08
C LEU A 742 16.88 -5.47 17.37
N ALA A 743 15.92 -6.40 17.55
CA ALA A 743 16.02 -7.73 16.95
C ALA A 743 16.02 -7.71 15.42
N VAL A 744 15.33 -6.75 14.77
CA VAL A 744 15.37 -6.60 13.30
C VAL A 744 16.79 -6.36 12.81
N ALA A 745 17.61 -5.60 13.56
CA ALA A 745 19.00 -5.33 13.22
C ALA A 745 19.91 -6.58 13.38
N CYS A 746 19.52 -7.50 14.27
CA CYS A 746 20.28 -8.71 14.59
C CYS A 746 19.87 -9.93 13.76
N ASP A 747 18.68 -9.92 13.15
CA ASP A 747 18.11 -11.08 12.47
C ASP A 747 18.94 -11.50 11.25
N ASP A 748 19.30 -12.80 11.18
CA ASP A 748 19.96 -13.44 10.03
C ASP A 748 19.00 -13.54 8.82
N ASP A 749 19.52 -13.51 7.59
CA ASP A 749 18.73 -13.53 6.35
C ASP A 749 18.57 -14.95 5.77
N SER A 750 18.35 -15.93 6.63
CA SER A 750 18.22 -17.32 6.23
C SER A 750 16.91 -17.58 5.47
N ALA A 751 17.01 -18.13 4.26
CA ALA A 751 15.83 -18.48 3.44
C ALA A 751 14.93 -19.53 4.13
N ARG A 752 15.51 -20.42 4.94
CA ARG A 752 14.74 -21.46 5.67
C ARG A 752 13.72 -20.86 6.63
N ARG A 753 13.95 -19.63 7.14
CA ARG A 753 13.06 -18.97 8.08
C ARG A 753 11.72 -18.57 7.47
N TYR A 754 11.67 -18.33 6.16
CA TYR A 754 10.42 -18.00 5.46
C TYR A 754 9.39 -19.14 5.53
N VAL A 755 9.83 -20.38 5.72
CA VAL A 755 8.94 -21.54 5.91
C VAL A 755 8.84 -21.92 7.39
N SER A 756 9.97 -21.99 8.11
CA SER A 756 9.95 -22.46 9.51
C SER A 756 9.17 -21.54 10.45
N ASP A 757 9.15 -20.23 10.21
CA ASP A 757 8.41 -19.27 11.02
C ASP A 757 6.89 -19.44 10.92
N LEU A 758 6.37 -20.11 9.88
CA LEU A 758 4.94 -20.45 9.78
C LEU A 758 4.54 -21.56 10.77
N VAL A 759 5.46 -22.49 11.05
CA VAL A 759 5.21 -23.65 11.91
C VAL A 759 5.66 -23.37 13.35
N VAL A 760 6.92 -22.96 13.50
CA VAL A 760 7.52 -22.70 14.82
C VAL A 760 8.18 -21.31 14.79
N PRO A 761 7.57 -20.30 15.38
CA PRO A 761 8.19 -18.97 15.45
C PRO A 761 9.43 -19.04 16.34
N GLY A 762 10.57 -18.61 15.81
CA GLY A 762 11.80 -18.53 16.58
C GLY A 762 11.67 -17.55 17.75
N ARG A 763 12.26 -17.86 18.91
CA ARG A 763 12.38 -16.90 20.01
C ARG A 763 13.21 -15.71 19.56
N ILE A 764 12.90 -14.52 20.07
CA ILE A 764 13.74 -13.33 19.88
C ILE A 764 15.07 -13.60 20.60
N GLN A 765 16.13 -13.71 19.82
CA GLN A 765 17.49 -13.80 20.33
C GLN A 765 18.20 -12.51 19.98
N LEU A 766 18.58 -11.75 20.99
CA LEU A 766 19.40 -10.57 20.83
C LEU A 766 20.88 -11.00 20.79
N THR A 767 21.65 -10.41 19.90
CA THR A 767 23.10 -10.65 19.80
C THR A 767 23.82 -9.98 20.96
N PRO A 768 25.07 -10.43 21.31
CA PRO A 768 25.85 -9.77 22.35
C PRO A 768 26.01 -8.26 22.15
N PRO A 769 26.26 -7.73 20.91
CA PRO A 769 26.27 -6.28 20.67
C PRO A 769 24.94 -5.59 20.98
N ALA A 770 23.81 -6.24 20.68
CA ALA A 770 22.49 -5.68 21.01
C ALA A 770 22.24 -5.64 22.52
N LEU A 771 22.68 -6.66 23.26
CA LEU A 771 22.59 -6.69 24.73
C LEU A 771 23.48 -5.63 25.35
N ALA A 772 24.69 -5.44 24.82
CA ALA A 772 25.58 -4.37 25.25
C ALA A 772 24.98 -2.99 24.94
N ALA A 773 24.40 -2.78 23.76
CA ALA A 773 23.72 -1.53 23.41
C ALA A 773 22.53 -1.24 24.36
N ILE A 774 21.74 -2.24 24.75
CA ILE A 774 20.63 -2.06 25.70
C ILE A 774 21.13 -1.45 27.01
N ARG A 775 22.26 -1.91 27.52
CA ARG A 775 22.86 -1.41 28.76
C ARG A 775 23.44 -0.04 28.60
N GLU A 776 24.25 0.16 27.56
CA GLU A 776 24.89 1.43 27.29
C GLU A 776 23.88 2.56 27.13
N PHE A 777 22.74 2.27 26.48
CA PHE A 777 21.66 3.22 26.28
C PHE A 777 20.59 3.20 27.40
N ARG A 778 20.75 2.40 28.46
CA ARG A 778 19.82 2.26 29.61
C ARG A 778 18.38 1.98 29.18
N LEU A 779 18.18 0.96 28.34
CA LEU A 779 16.90 0.61 27.73
C LEU A 779 16.21 -0.62 28.35
N GLU A 780 16.74 -1.19 29.43
CA GLU A 780 16.25 -2.45 30.03
C GLU A 780 14.77 -2.39 30.40
N ASP A 781 14.33 -1.29 30.99
CA ASP A 781 12.95 -1.11 31.46
C ASP A 781 11.96 -0.80 30.31
N ASP A 782 12.46 -0.44 29.14
CA ASP A 782 11.65 0.00 27.99
C ASP A 782 11.50 -1.07 26.91
N LEU A 783 12.14 -2.24 27.05
CA LEU A 783 12.22 -3.27 26.00
C LEU A 783 10.88 -3.75 25.47
N ASP A 784 9.87 -3.86 26.33
CA ASP A 784 8.53 -4.35 25.94
C ASP A 784 7.57 -3.22 25.51
N ARG A 785 8.01 -1.94 25.62
CA ARG A 785 7.24 -0.76 25.20
C ARG A 785 7.35 -0.54 23.70
N LYS A 786 6.32 0.07 23.12
CA LYS A 786 6.36 0.55 21.73
C LYS A 786 6.98 1.96 21.66
N PRO A 787 7.60 2.35 20.54
CA PRO A 787 8.19 3.69 20.38
C PRO A 787 7.24 4.84 20.71
N GLY A 788 5.94 4.70 20.39
CA GLY A 788 4.92 5.72 20.71
C GLY A 788 4.67 5.96 22.19
N GLU A 789 5.09 5.03 23.06
CA GLU A 789 4.92 5.08 24.52
C GLU A 789 6.13 5.70 25.22
N LEU A 790 7.19 6.01 24.49
CA LEU A 790 8.45 6.57 24.99
C LEU A 790 8.51 8.10 24.83
N ALA A 791 9.21 8.77 25.73
CA ALA A 791 9.59 10.16 25.58
C ALA A 791 10.49 10.36 24.33
N PHE A 792 10.55 11.59 23.81
CA PHE A 792 11.26 11.90 22.56
C PHE A 792 12.75 11.56 22.66
N GLY A 793 13.44 11.98 23.71
CA GLY A 793 14.86 11.67 23.93
C GLY A 793 15.13 10.16 23.96
N LYS A 794 14.29 9.38 24.69
CA LYS A 794 14.42 7.91 24.70
C LYS A 794 14.20 7.28 23.33
N ARG A 795 13.27 7.79 22.51
CA ARG A 795 13.12 7.31 21.13
C ARG A 795 14.39 7.52 20.32
N ARG A 796 15.07 8.64 20.53
CA ARG A 796 16.34 8.96 19.88
C ARG A 796 17.41 7.93 20.25
N LEU A 797 17.54 7.64 21.54
CA LEU A 797 18.48 6.63 22.04
C LEU A 797 18.17 5.24 21.48
N VAL A 798 16.89 4.84 21.39
CA VAL A 798 16.49 3.57 20.76
C VAL A 798 16.88 3.52 19.27
N ALA A 799 16.78 4.64 18.54
CA ALA A 799 17.15 4.68 17.12
C ALA A 799 18.66 4.46 16.92
N ILE A 800 19.50 5.06 17.79
CA ILE A 800 20.95 4.88 17.78
C ILE A 800 21.31 3.47 18.25
N ALA A 801 20.73 3.00 19.36
CA ALA A 801 20.93 1.65 19.89
C ALA A 801 20.60 0.58 18.85
N ARG A 802 19.56 0.78 18.03
CA ARG A 802 19.20 -0.12 16.93
C ARG A 802 20.29 -0.17 15.85
N ALA A 803 20.91 0.96 15.52
CA ALA A 803 22.02 0.97 14.58
C ALA A 803 23.27 0.27 15.15
N VAL A 804 23.54 0.48 16.46
CA VAL A 804 24.65 -0.19 17.18
C VAL A 804 24.41 -1.68 17.35
N ALA A 805 23.15 -2.11 17.56
CA ALA A 805 22.78 -3.53 17.68
C ALA A 805 23.09 -4.37 16.41
N ALA A 806 23.25 -3.72 15.26
CA ALA A 806 23.67 -4.36 14.01
C ALA A 806 25.16 -4.73 13.99
N ASP A 807 25.93 -4.45 15.06
CA ASP A 807 27.37 -4.62 15.16
C ASP A 807 28.13 -3.89 14.03
N PRO A 808 27.94 -2.57 13.89
CA PRO A 808 28.55 -1.81 12.80
C PRO A 808 30.05 -1.61 13.02
N ARG A 809 30.76 -1.52 11.90
CA ARG A 809 32.18 -1.10 11.85
C ARG A 809 32.29 0.40 11.64
N VAL A 810 31.36 0.93 10.83
CA VAL A 810 31.20 2.35 10.54
C VAL A 810 29.79 2.76 10.94
N LEU A 811 29.67 3.74 11.81
CA LEU A 811 28.40 4.29 12.29
C LEU A 811 28.23 5.73 11.78
N LEU A 812 27.17 5.97 11.03
CA LEU A 812 26.83 7.28 10.48
C LEU A 812 25.64 7.85 11.25
N LEU A 813 25.85 8.96 11.96
CA LEU A 813 24.86 9.64 12.77
C LEU A 813 24.42 10.93 12.08
N ASP A 814 23.13 11.02 11.73
CA ASP A 814 22.54 12.15 10.99
C ASP A 814 21.69 12.99 11.96
N GLU A 815 22.23 14.10 12.46
CA GLU A 815 21.63 15.03 13.42
C GLU A 815 21.05 14.32 14.67
N PRO A 816 21.87 13.53 15.40
CA PRO A 816 21.37 12.73 16.51
C PRO A 816 20.93 13.56 17.72
N ALA A 817 21.37 14.79 17.88
CA ALA A 817 20.99 15.67 18.98
C ALA A 817 19.79 16.58 18.69
N ALA A 818 19.21 16.53 17.48
CA ALA A 818 18.08 17.40 17.13
C ALA A 818 16.88 17.19 18.07
N GLY A 819 16.45 18.26 18.76
CA GLY A 819 15.33 18.24 19.69
C GLY A 819 15.63 17.70 21.09
N LEU A 820 16.89 17.47 21.43
CA LEU A 820 17.37 17.21 22.79
C LEU A 820 17.67 18.52 23.53
N SER A 821 17.65 18.50 24.86
CA SER A 821 18.18 19.57 25.69
C SER A 821 19.70 19.57 25.62
N ASP A 822 20.34 20.68 26.04
CA ASP A 822 21.82 20.81 26.06
C ASP A 822 22.49 19.76 26.97
N GLU A 823 21.83 19.35 28.06
CA GLU A 823 22.28 18.31 28.95
C GLU A 823 22.24 16.93 28.29
N GLU A 824 21.08 16.59 27.67
CA GLU A 824 20.91 15.35 26.92
C GLU A 824 21.87 15.28 25.71
N ALA A 825 22.12 16.39 25.05
CA ALA A 825 23.10 16.49 23.95
C ALA A 825 24.52 16.21 24.41
N ARG A 826 24.92 16.73 25.58
CA ARG A 826 26.26 16.46 26.18
C ARG A 826 26.40 15.01 26.60
N GLU A 827 25.35 14.41 27.20
CA GLU A 827 25.32 12.97 27.54
C GLU A 827 25.48 12.13 26.27
N LEU A 828 24.76 12.49 25.21
CA LEU A 828 24.85 11.82 23.91
C LEU A 828 26.26 11.94 23.31
N GLY A 829 26.89 13.11 23.39
CA GLY A 829 28.29 13.31 22.95
C GLY A 829 29.29 12.42 23.71
N THR A 830 29.10 12.24 25.00
CA THR A 830 29.92 11.32 25.81
C THR A 830 29.69 9.85 25.34
N LEU A 831 28.47 9.47 25.12
CA LEU A 831 28.10 8.15 24.62
C LEU A 831 28.71 7.88 23.24
N ILE A 832 28.66 8.85 22.32
CA ILE A 832 29.28 8.74 20.99
C ILE A 832 30.78 8.50 21.09
N ARG A 833 31.47 9.21 21.99
CA ARG A 833 32.91 8.99 22.25
C ARG A 833 33.21 7.61 22.84
N THR A 834 32.39 7.13 23.76
CA THR A 834 32.47 5.76 24.29
C THR A 834 32.33 4.73 23.15
N LEU A 835 31.33 4.90 22.24
CA LEU A 835 31.18 4.03 21.09
C LEU A 835 32.39 4.08 20.13
N ALA A 836 32.99 5.24 19.91
CA ALA A 836 34.17 5.33 19.08
C ALA A 836 35.36 4.63 19.74
N ARG A 837 35.70 4.98 20.99
CA ARG A 837 36.95 4.54 21.66
C ARG A 837 36.85 3.13 22.23
N ASP A 838 35.80 2.86 23.04
CA ASP A 838 35.70 1.58 23.76
C ASP A 838 35.13 0.47 22.86
N TRP A 839 34.38 0.89 21.84
CA TRP A 839 33.82 -0.04 20.85
C TRP A 839 34.60 -0.05 19.53
N ASP A 840 35.67 0.73 19.43
CA ASP A 840 36.57 0.83 18.28
C ASP A 840 35.81 1.04 16.95
N MET A 841 34.78 1.90 16.97
CA MET A 841 33.95 2.21 15.79
C MET A 841 34.49 3.43 15.07
N SER A 842 34.43 3.41 13.72
CA SER A 842 34.58 4.62 12.92
C SER A 842 33.26 5.38 12.89
N ILE A 843 33.20 6.60 13.40
CA ILE A 843 31.93 7.35 13.50
C ILE A 843 31.96 8.61 12.63
N LEU A 844 30.95 8.79 11.78
CA LEU A 844 30.67 10.08 11.13
C LEU A 844 29.47 10.72 11.84
N LEU A 845 29.72 11.92 12.41
CA LEU A 845 28.69 12.72 13.08
C LEU A 845 28.33 13.93 12.21
N VAL A 846 27.11 13.96 11.71
CA VAL A 846 26.54 15.13 11.02
C VAL A 846 25.67 15.88 12.00
N GLU A 847 26.03 17.15 12.29
CA GLU A 847 25.33 17.98 13.28
C GLU A 847 25.32 19.46 12.90
N HIS A 848 24.39 20.18 13.47
CA HIS A 848 24.29 21.64 13.40
C HIS A 848 24.69 22.29 14.71
N ASN A 849 24.69 21.56 15.83
CA ASN A 849 25.10 22.02 17.11
C ASN A 849 26.65 22.03 17.15
N VAL A 850 27.23 23.23 16.98
CA VAL A 850 28.67 23.41 16.91
C VAL A 850 29.35 23.00 18.21
N ASP A 851 28.78 23.30 19.39
CA ASP A 851 29.35 22.96 20.69
C ASP A 851 29.46 21.45 20.89
N LEU A 852 28.42 20.70 20.44
CA LEU A 852 28.47 19.25 20.46
C LEU A 852 29.59 18.71 19.54
N VAL A 853 29.73 19.26 18.35
CA VAL A 853 30.75 18.83 17.39
C VAL A 853 32.14 19.12 17.95
N LEU A 854 32.38 20.35 18.45
CA LEU A 854 33.68 20.77 19.03
C LEU A 854 34.07 19.95 20.26
N SER A 855 33.09 19.52 21.06
CA SER A 855 33.33 18.70 22.25
C SER A 855 33.46 17.22 22.01
N THR A 856 32.94 16.71 20.86
CA THR A 856 32.80 15.28 20.62
C THR A 856 33.72 14.74 19.54
N CYS A 857 34.01 15.53 18.50
CA CYS A 857 34.76 15.09 17.33
C CYS A 857 36.28 15.23 17.48
N ASP A 858 37.02 14.31 16.87
CA ASP A 858 38.49 14.33 16.75
C ASP A 858 38.92 15.10 15.49
N ARG A 859 38.13 15.02 14.42
CA ARG A 859 38.31 15.75 13.15
C ARG A 859 37.00 16.32 12.67
N VAL A 860 37.05 17.43 11.93
CA VAL A 860 35.88 18.07 11.34
C VAL A 860 36.13 18.42 9.88
N THR A 861 35.15 18.16 9.05
CA THR A 861 35.05 18.63 7.64
C THR A 861 33.85 19.54 7.51
N VAL A 862 34.07 20.73 6.96
CA VAL A 862 33.02 21.73 6.70
C VAL A 862 32.67 21.70 5.22
N LEU A 863 31.35 21.57 4.91
CA LEU A 863 30.85 21.66 3.56
C LEU A 863 30.11 22.98 3.32
N GLU A 864 30.33 23.57 2.16
CA GLU A 864 29.58 24.69 1.64
C GLU A 864 29.25 24.44 0.16
N ALA A 865 28.01 24.64 -0.23
CA ALA A 865 27.50 24.45 -1.61
C ALA A 865 27.97 23.14 -2.30
N GLY A 866 28.11 22.07 -1.54
CA GLY A 866 28.52 20.75 -2.04
C GLY A 866 30.01 20.46 -2.04
N ALA A 867 30.86 21.45 -1.74
CA ALA A 867 32.33 21.33 -1.73
C ALA A 867 32.91 21.43 -0.29
N VAL A 868 34.14 20.97 -0.11
CA VAL A 868 34.87 21.10 1.18
C VAL A 868 35.36 22.53 1.33
N LEU A 869 34.87 23.24 2.34
CA LEU A 869 35.31 24.58 2.70
C LEU A 869 36.57 24.57 3.57
N ALA A 870 36.57 23.71 4.60
CA ALA A 870 37.68 23.60 5.55
C ALA A 870 37.74 22.17 6.11
N ARG A 871 38.95 21.77 6.57
CA ARG A 871 39.16 20.49 7.26
C ARG A 871 40.27 20.67 8.30
N GLY A 872 40.09 20.08 9.49
CA GLY A 872 41.10 20.17 10.54
C GLY A 872 40.62 19.58 11.86
N THR A 873 41.32 19.94 12.94
CA THR A 873 40.81 19.68 14.29
C THR A 873 39.62 20.60 14.60
N PRO A 874 38.78 20.27 15.60
CA PRO A 874 37.68 21.16 16.00
C PRO A 874 38.11 22.59 16.27
N GLN A 875 39.30 22.77 16.88
CA GLN A 875 39.85 24.09 17.22
C GLN A 875 40.31 24.88 15.98
N ASP A 876 40.88 24.18 14.98
CA ASP A 876 41.31 24.83 13.72
C ASP A 876 40.10 25.32 12.94
N VAL A 877 39.06 24.47 12.85
CA VAL A 877 37.83 24.77 12.13
C VAL A 877 37.03 25.89 12.80
N ALA A 878 37.00 25.93 14.13
CA ALA A 878 36.30 26.99 14.88
C ALA A 878 36.96 28.38 14.71
N ARG A 879 38.22 28.43 14.32
CA ARG A 879 38.96 29.67 14.09
C ARG A 879 39.10 30.07 12.64
N ASP A 880 38.70 29.23 11.70
CA ASP A 880 38.80 29.54 10.26
C ASP A 880 37.81 30.66 9.89
N PRO A 881 38.29 31.83 9.41
CA PRO A 881 37.42 32.95 9.04
C PRO A 881 36.39 32.59 7.99
N ARG A 882 36.69 31.65 7.07
CA ARG A 882 35.78 31.18 6.02
C ARG A 882 34.62 30.41 6.64
N VAL A 883 34.88 29.60 7.66
CA VAL A 883 33.85 28.85 8.37
C VAL A 883 32.95 29.79 9.17
N ILE A 884 33.54 30.76 9.86
CA ILE A 884 32.82 31.77 10.62
C ILE A 884 31.87 32.55 9.68
N SER A 885 32.37 33.01 8.54
CA SER A 885 31.59 33.72 7.53
C SER A 885 30.45 32.87 6.95
N ALA A 886 30.67 31.59 6.68
CA ALA A 886 29.67 30.67 6.15
C ALA A 886 28.50 30.40 7.14
N TYR A 887 28.78 30.50 8.47
CA TYR A 887 27.77 30.27 9.51
C TYR A 887 27.06 31.53 10.01
N LEU A 888 27.79 32.68 10.09
CA LEU A 888 27.24 33.94 10.59
C LEU A 888 26.56 34.77 9.51
N GLY A 889 26.70 34.39 8.24
CA GLY A 889 26.17 35.14 7.11
C GLY A 889 26.91 36.46 6.88
N ARG A 890 26.80 37.04 5.70
CA ARG A 890 27.41 38.32 5.25
C ARG A 890 26.89 39.56 5.97
N GLU A 891 26.56 39.55 7.24
CA GLU A 891 26.10 40.74 7.96
C GLU A 891 27.25 41.66 8.44
N ALA A 892 28.54 41.25 8.26
CA ALA A 892 29.66 42.05 8.70
C ALA A 892 30.21 43.01 7.63
N ASP A 893 29.88 42.89 6.35
CA ASP A 893 30.47 43.72 5.27
C ASP A 893 29.59 44.90 4.78
N GLU A 894 28.35 45.06 5.25
CA GLU A 894 27.53 46.23 4.88
C GLU A 894 27.53 47.38 5.88
N SER A 895 28.24 47.24 7.01
CA SER A 895 28.31 48.33 8.02
C SER A 895 29.51 49.26 7.90
N ASP A 896 30.47 49.04 6.95
CA ASP A 896 31.66 49.90 6.85
C ASP A 896 31.75 50.72 5.55
N ASP A 897 30.78 50.68 4.68
CA ASP A 897 30.75 51.47 3.41
C ASP A 897 29.77 52.67 3.46
N GLY A 898 29.14 52.93 4.64
CA GLY A 898 28.20 54.03 4.86
C GLY A 898 28.76 55.32 5.44
N ALA A 899 30.08 55.45 5.60
CA ALA A 899 30.72 56.61 6.26
C ALA A 899 31.78 57.29 5.38
N ARG A 900 31.53 57.42 4.07
CA ARG A 900 32.23 58.39 3.21
C ARG A 900 31.34 58.75 2.00
N VAL A 901 30.51 59.76 2.14
CA VAL A 901 30.37 60.95 1.35
C VAL A 901 29.25 61.78 2.01
#